data_7b28dcaede3d0d1fefb549c244c83699
#
_entry.id   7b28dcaede3d0d1fefb549c244c83699
#
_cell.length_a   1.000
_cell.length_b   1.000
_cell.length_c   1.000
_cell.angle_alpha   90.00
_cell.angle_beta   90.00
_cell.angle_gamma   90.00
#
_symmetry.space_group_name_H-M   'P 1'
#
loop_
_entity.id
_entity.type
_entity.pdbx_description
1 polymer ?
#
loop_
_entity_poly.entity_id
_entity_poly.type
_entity_poly.pdbx_seq_one_letter_code
_entity_poly.pdbx_strand_id
1 'polypeptide(L)'
;MPSIVRTLAAIFATALPLCGQSAPTSILRSDQNTIHEFAILNDHPGPRDFVLKAVENTGDSWAVIYLADGLENITSGILSPAGVTLSVAPGAGGLTIQAAFFAAGTPENSIRTTTLTATPVDGNSLPQSRSFRVRMLSFLIVNDDRDLGDPDPLDEWLDADPATPGEQITLRAALELANRREGFDTIGFNVPVGENPRIVLQSPLPEATGSILIDGTTQPGPDSFAVEISGENLPEGNSSDGLVLSGGGSTLRGLSFTRFRSAAFGEIPGPAAPNPSGILLKGGGGNLIEDCSLGLAPSGETGAGNEGYGIRIECPGNVISNCHIAGNWVGGIGVFGPEATGNTISTTVGGSFPGTHSSNLLAPGIAFQDLLLSPSPRTSMPSFAALDSNLANSSIHFTSLNEASPWESIAAGFLGGIVLHQAPGNTITECRVQGNGADGIRVIGDASGTTLSNNITGARLAPFSLRNAGNGIALECDHAVLEGNETHCNLRSGVLVRGVGNELKGLRSSGNGECGVHCEGRQTLIGGYLFADRGQIYSNPTGILLTSPPVPVSYIPGLNRVHGNLIGAQAPFGPEAPVPRPNLRGIHILDSSGNRVGGSPQSVEANNIVHNHLEGILVSSGGNNRLHGNFIADNGRLDIDLSTGPEGDGRDPPDPDDLDEGGNHKINPPVLQRVVQDGNTVQFAGQLPGASAGTYGLEIVISMPATTVYGSQYSEIIPLNHTSPVIPFTFELQSAIDLRGAHIRASITDTSLNTSEYSEWTRIEGPTDTDGDGISDSVEEGLATGDANEDGVPDARQGHVASFPVLLSGSLTIATPEGFTLRNVSAESLLALPPLTGQEFPHEIWHFELDGLANGGSVTMAVLTSSEQPGDGFHGFGPTPDNPVPHWYDFSYDGTTGAQIDGDRVLLHFVDGGRGDHDLTVNGILTSRGGSTNALPPLPDPSFRVLPDGSVTISWPLLPEAGQFFLQESPRPDQFPWTFSPAPVLEAAGFNVVRVIPVGDRRLFRLVRP
;
A
#
# COMPACT_ATOMS: atom_id res chain seq x y z
N MET A 1 -20.08 -10.53 20.49
CA MET A 1 -19.91 -10.39 19.06
C MET A 1 -21.10 -9.67 18.37
N PRO A 2 -21.50 -8.47 18.80
CA PRO A 2 -22.44 -7.65 18.02
C PRO A 2 -21.86 -6.32 17.53
N SER A 3 -20.57 -6.07 17.63
CA SER A 3 -19.98 -4.76 17.25
C SER A 3 -19.20 -4.77 15.91
N ILE A 4 -18.97 -5.92 15.28
CA ILE A 4 -18.23 -6.02 14.02
C ILE A 4 -19.13 -5.89 12.78
N VAL A 5 -20.42 -6.19 12.92
CA VAL A 5 -21.37 -6.08 11.78
C VAL A 5 -21.78 -4.62 11.47
N ARG A 6 -21.55 -3.66 12.38
CA ARG A 6 -21.89 -2.25 12.14
C ARG A 6 -20.80 -1.44 11.42
N THR A 7 -19.59 -1.91 11.36
CA THR A 7 -18.46 -1.16 10.75
C THR A 7 -18.23 -1.50 9.26
N LEU A 8 -18.74 -2.63 8.79
CA LEU A 8 -18.65 -3.00 7.36
C LEU A 8 -19.75 -2.38 6.48
N ALA A 9 -20.86 -1.93 7.07
CA ALA A 9 -21.91 -1.24 6.31
C ALA A 9 -21.61 0.24 5.97
N ALA A 10 -20.58 0.85 6.58
CA ALA A 10 -20.26 2.27 6.39
C ALA A 10 -19.23 2.55 5.28
N ILE A 11 -18.59 1.55 4.70
CA ILE A 11 -17.55 1.72 3.67
C ILE A 11 -18.11 1.63 2.24
N PHE A 12 -19.34 1.14 2.05
CA PHE A 12 -19.98 1.02 0.72
C PHE A 12 -20.95 2.14 0.35
N ALA A 13 -20.99 3.25 1.08
CA ALA A 13 -21.96 4.34 0.86
C ALA A 13 -21.47 5.49 -0.05
N THR A 14 -20.35 5.34 -0.79
CA THR A 14 -19.88 6.37 -1.74
C THR A 14 -19.78 5.85 -3.18
N ALA A 15 -20.72 5.05 -3.64
CA ALA A 15 -20.88 4.77 -5.05
C ALA A 15 -21.93 5.72 -5.63
N LEU A 16 -21.51 6.58 -6.54
CA LEU A 16 -22.36 7.36 -7.45
C LEU A 16 -23.44 6.47 -8.11
N PRO A 17 -24.63 6.98 -8.40
CA PRO A 17 -25.66 6.20 -9.06
C PRO A 17 -25.23 5.88 -10.49
N LEU A 18 -24.72 4.68 -10.72
CA LEU A 18 -24.61 4.11 -12.05
C LEU A 18 -26.01 3.79 -12.55
N CYS A 19 -26.48 4.58 -13.47
CA CYS A 19 -27.70 4.33 -14.25
C CYS A 19 -27.51 3.01 -15.02
N GLY A 20 -28.24 1.95 -14.62
CA GLY A 20 -28.29 0.71 -15.40
C GLY A 20 -28.12 -0.62 -14.65
N GLN A 21 -27.95 -0.64 -13.33
CA GLN A 21 -27.99 -1.92 -12.60
C GLN A 21 -29.43 -2.43 -12.47
N SER A 22 -29.68 -3.67 -12.91
CA SER A 22 -30.92 -4.38 -12.61
C SER A 22 -31.14 -4.41 -11.10
N ALA A 23 -32.40 -4.19 -10.68
CA ALA A 23 -32.77 -4.26 -9.26
C ALA A 23 -32.32 -5.62 -8.68
N PRO A 24 -31.70 -5.63 -7.49
CA PRO A 24 -31.29 -6.89 -6.86
C PRO A 24 -32.55 -7.78 -6.74
N THR A 25 -32.48 -8.99 -7.29
CA THR A 25 -33.57 -9.94 -7.25
C THR A 25 -33.39 -10.86 -6.06
N SER A 26 -34.29 -10.83 -5.11
CA SER A 26 -34.37 -11.83 -4.02
C SER A 26 -35.38 -12.91 -4.34
N ILE A 27 -35.11 -14.08 -3.88
CA ILE A 27 -35.91 -15.27 -4.06
C ILE A 27 -36.61 -15.57 -2.73
N LEU A 28 -37.89 -15.83 -2.77
CA LEU A 28 -38.71 -16.12 -1.58
C LEU A 28 -39.36 -17.50 -1.73
N ARG A 29 -39.40 -18.27 -0.65
CA ARG A 29 -40.17 -19.55 -0.59
C ARG A 29 -41.52 -19.32 0.06
N SER A 30 -42.49 -20.23 -0.19
CA SER A 30 -43.85 -20.10 0.35
C SER A 30 -43.96 -20.05 1.86
N ASP A 31 -42.93 -20.44 2.57
CA ASP A 31 -42.81 -20.46 4.03
C ASP A 31 -41.92 -19.36 4.59
N GLN A 32 -41.36 -18.49 3.73
CA GLN A 32 -40.36 -17.51 4.09
C GLN A 32 -40.85 -16.07 3.92
N ASN A 33 -40.16 -15.17 4.60
CA ASN A 33 -40.31 -13.73 4.40
C ASN A 33 -38.91 -13.15 4.13
N THR A 34 -38.85 -12.06 3.35
CA THR A 34 -37.59 -11.35 3.14
C THR A 34 -37.79 -9.87 3.44
N ILE A 35 -36.74 -9.22 3.91
CA ILE A 35 -36.69 -7.81 4.25
C ILE A 35 -35.62 -7.14 3.41
N HIS A 36 -35.99 -6.08 2.72
CA HIS A 36 -35.07 -5.20 2.00
C HIS A 36 -35.01 -3.83 2.66
N GLU A 37 -33.83 -3.23 2.69
CA GLU A 37 -33.61 -1.94 3.34
C GLU A 37 -33.29 -0.85 2.32
N PHE A 38 -33.88 0.32 2.54
CA PHE A 38 -33.58 1.56 1.81
C PHE A 38 -33.20 2.64 2.82
N ALA A 39 -31.90 2.96 2.87
CA ALA A 39 -31.41 4.05 3.72
C ALA A 39 -31.57 5.40 2.99
N ILE A 40 -32.22 6.36 3.65
CA ILE A 40 -32.39 7.74 3.19
C ILE A 40 -31.31 8.58 3.89
N LEU A 41 -30.43 9.16 3.10
CA LEU A 41 -29.35 9.99 3.60
C LEU A 41 -29.75 11.47 3.58
N ASN A 42 -29.45 12.17 4.66
CA ASN A 42 -29.60 13.62 4.77
C ASN A 42 -28.22 14.27 4.90
N ASP A 43 -27.75 14.86 3.80
CA ASP A 43 -26.46 15.58 3.71
C ASP A 43 -26.53 17.05 4.19
N HIS A 44 -27.72 17.51 4.55
CA HIS A 44 -27.93 18.85 5.12
C HIS A 44 -27.53 18.89 6.60
N PRO A 45 -26.99 20.00 7.10
CA PRO A 45 -26.52 20.10 8.50
C PRO A 45 -27.62 20.10 9.57
N GLY A 46 -28.89 20.14 9.20
CA GLY A 46 -30.06 20.04 10.08
C GLY A 46 -31.05 18.98 9.64
N PRO A 47 -32.06 18.63 10.50
CA PRO A 47 -33.13 17.73 10.13
C PRO A 47 -33.86 18.20 8.86
N ARG A 48 -34.21 17.26 7.97
CA ARG A 48 -34.84 17.54 6.69
C ARG A 48 -36.03 16.61 6.46
N ASP A 49 -37.11 17.15 5.95
CA ASP A 49 -38.29 16.36 5.64
C ASP A 49 -38.24 15.80 4.23
N PHE A 50 -38.58 14.52 4.11
CA PHE A 50 -38.69 13.80 2.85
C PHE A 50 -40.10 13.26 2.68
N VAL A 51 -40.67 13.41 1.49
CA VAL A 51 -41.90 12.70 1.07
C VAL A 51 -41.47 11.35 0.51
N LEU A 52 -41.88 10.28 1.16
CA LEU A 52 -41.64 8.90 0.75
C LEU A 52 -42.82 8.32 0.02
N LYS A 53 -42.57 7.66 -1.11
CA LYS A 53 -43.53 6.92 -1.89
C LYS A 53 -43.02 5.55 -2.26
N ALA A 54 -43.90 4.57 -2.26
CA ALA A 54 -43.67 3.26 -2.86
C ALA A 54 -44.58 3.09 -4.10
N VAL A 55 -43.94 2.60 -5.18
CA VAL A 55 -44.66 2.19 -6.39
C VAL A 55 -44.41 0.69 -6.54
N GLU A 56 -45.53 -0.05 -6.58
CA GLU A 56 -45.51 -1.50 -6.71
C GLU A 56 -46.11 -1.88 -8.07
N ASN A 57 -45.57 -2.98 -8.68
CA ASN A 57 -46.22 -3.55 -9.86
C ASN A 57 -47.58 -4.16 -9.42
N THR A 58 -48.63 -3.78 -10.12
CA THR A 58 -50.01 -4.25 -9.87
C THR A 58 -50.25 -5.53 -10.65
N GLY A 59 -50.57 -6.63 -10.00
CA GLY A 59 -50.95 -7.87 -10.72
C GLY A 59 -51.02 -9.09 -9.80
N ASP A 60 -50.29 -9.14 -8.75
CA ASP A 60 -50.18 -10.32 -7.87
C ASP A 60 -50.57 -10.00 -6.43
N SER A 61 -51.09 -10.97 -5.72
CA SER A 61 -51.58 -10.85 -4.36
C SER A 61 -50.49 -10.86 -3.27
N TRP A 62 -49.34 -10.21 -3.52
CA TRP A 62 -48.27 -10.10 -2.56
C TRP A 62 -48.63 -9.16 -1.39
N ALA A 63 -48.34 -9.61 -0.19
CA ALA A 63 -48.35 -8.73 0.97
C ALA A 63 -46.97 -8.11 1.19
N VAL A 64 -46.87 -6.79 1.16
CA VAL A 64 -45.67 -6.05 1.49
C VAL A 64 -45.98 -5.08 2.61
N ILE A 65 -45.15 -5.09 3.65
CA ILE A 65 -45.27 -4.14 4.79
C ILE A 65 -44.03 -3.25 4.77
N TYR A 66 -44.25 -1.93 4.90
CA TYR A 66 -43.17 -0.94 4.99
C TYR A 66 -43.04 -0.42 6.42
N LEU A 67 -41.84 -0.50 6.98
CA LEU A 67 -41.53 -0.06 8.33
C LEU A 67 -40.46 1.03 8.28
N ALA A 68 -40.67 2.13 9.01
CA ALA A 68 -39.64 3.14 9.26
C ALA A 68 -38.81 2.73 10.50
N ASP A 69 -37.49 2.70 10.37
CA ASP A 69 -36.54 2.23 11.40
C ASP A 69 -36.92 0.87 12.05
N GLY A 70 -37.60 0.01 11.30
CA GLY A 70 -38.03 -1.32 11.72
C GLY A 70 -39.17 -1.36 12.76
N LEU A 71 -39.74 -0.23 13.12
CA LEU A 71 -40.71 -0.11 14.21
C LEU A 71 -42.07 0.51 13.79
N GLU A 72 -42.07 1.55 13.01
CA GLU A 72 -43.28 2.26 12.62
C GLU A 72 -43.82 1.73 11.29
N ASN A 73 -45.05 1.20 11.28
CA ASN A 73 -45.72 0.76 10.07
C ASN A 73 -46.27 1.94 9.28
N ILE A 74 -45.62 2.24 8.16
CA ILE A 74 -45.98 3.35 7.26
C ILE A 74 -46.65 2.89 5.96
N THR A 75 -47.06 1.62 5.85
CA THR A 75 -47.55 0.96 4.64
C THR A 75 -48.68 1.75 3.95
N SER A 76 -49.70 2.15 4.69
CA SER A 76 -50.83 2.87 4.15
C SER A 76 -50.47 4.29 3.65
N GLY A 77 -49.53 4.94 4.35
CA GLY A 77 -49.05 6.27 3.99
C GLY A 77 -48.15 6.26 2.77
N ILE A 78 -47.15 5.35 2.72
CA ILE A 78 -46.17 5.30 1.64
C ILE A 78 -46.76 4.87 0.29
N LEU A 79 -47.80 4.06 0.30
CA LEU A 79 -48.56 3.61 -0.87
C LEU A 79 -49.64 4.64 -1.31
N SER A 80 -49.91 5.65 -0.50
CA SER A 80 -50.88 6.70 -0.87
C SER A 80 -50.33 7.60 -1.99
N PRO A 81 -51.16 8.20 -2.83
CA PRO A 81 -50.73 9.17 -3.85
C PRO A 81 -49.96 10.37 -3.27
N ALA A 82 -50.27 10.77 -2.04
CA ALA A 82 -49.60 11.85 -1.35
C ALA A 82 -48.22 11.42 -0.81
N GLY A 83 -48.02 10.14 -0.51
CA GLY A 83 -46.85 9.62 0.22
C GLY A 83 -46.94 9.90 1.74
N VAL A 84 -45.90 9.56 2.45
CA VAL A 84 -45.70 9.87 3.87
C VAL A 84 -44.53 10.83 4.05
N THR A 85 -44.67 11.85 4.88
CA THR A 85 -43.55 12.77 5.15
C THR A 85 -42.90 12.37 6.46
N LEU A 86 -41.58 12.11 6.38
CA LEU A 86 -40.76 11.76 7.54
C LEU A 86 -39.56 12.70 7.65
N SER A 87 -39.17 13.04 8.86
CA SER A 87 -38.02 13.91 9.14
C SER A 87 -36.77 13.05 9.33
N VAL A 88 -35.73 13.31 8.55
CA VAL A 88 -34.47 12.57 8.55
C VAL A 88 -33.42 13.42 9.25
N ALA A 89 -32.78 12.89 10.29
CA ALA A 89 -31.71 13.54 11.00
C ALA A 89 -30.45 13.72 10.09
N PRO A 90 -29.62 14.75 10.34
CA PRO A 90 -28.40 14.97 9.57
C PRO A 90 -27.34 13.89 9.82
N GLY A 91 -26.52 13.59 8.80
CA GLY A 91 -25.33 12.73 8.89
C GLY A 91 -25.55 11.28 8.51
N ALA A 92 -24.53 10.44 8.75
CA ALA A 92 -24.44 9.05 8.29
C ALA A 92 -25.44 8.06 8.91
N GLY A 93 -26.26 8.51 9.86
CA GLY A 93 -27.25 7.65 10.52
C GLY A 93 -28.62 7.62 9.85
N GLY A 94 -28.93 8.43 8.83
CA GLY A 94 -30.13 8.43 8.03
C GLY A 94 -31.41 7.81 8.63
N LEU A 95 -32.44 7.71 7.83
CA LEU A 95 -33.65 6.93 8.15
C LEU A 95 -33.66 5.66 7.30
N THR A 96 -33.87 4.49 7.90
CA THR A 96 -33.93 3.21 7.16
C THR A 96 -35.40 2.80 6.96
N ILE A 97 -35.81 2.59 5.72
CA ILE A 97 -37.11 2.03 5.37
C ILE A 97 -36.93 0.54 5.05
N GLN A 98 -37.59 -0.32 5.78
CA GLN A 98 -37.64 -1.75 5.54
C GLN A 98 -38.90 -2.11 4.75
N ALA A 99 -38.72 -2.81 3.63
CA ALA A 99 -39.82 -3.42 2.87
C ALA A 99 -39.83 -4.93 3.16
N ALA A 100 -40.78 -5.40 3.91
CA ALA A 100 -40.95 -6.82 4.27
C ALA A 100 -41.97 -7.49 3.32
N PHE A 101 -41.52 -8.48 2.59
CA PHE A 101 -42.30 -9.26 1.63
C PHE A 101 -42.70 -10.58 2.25
N PHE A 102 -43.99 -10.93 2.14
CA PHE A 102 -44.57 -12.14 2.70
C PHE A 102 -45.02 -13.07 1.59
N ALA A 103 -44.55 -14.31 1.62
CA ALA A 103 -44.83 -15.30 0.59
C ALA A 103 -46.19 -16.01 0.76
N ALA A 104 -46.79 -16.04 1.96
CA ALA A 104 -48.00 -16.78 2.24
C ALA A 104 -49.20 -16.38 1.33
N GLY A 105 -49.66 -17.33 0.54
CA GLY A 105 -50.78 -17.12 -0.40
C GLY A 105 -50.40 -16.44 -1.71
N THR A 106 -49.10 -16.30 -1.99
CA THR A 106 -48.59 -15.73 -3.25
C THR A 106 -48.52 -16.84 -4.32
N PRO A 107 -48.99 -16.60 -5.56
CA PRO A 107 -48.85 -17.53 -6.67
C PRO A 107 -47.36 -17.84 -6.97
N GLU A 108 -47.06 -19.09 -7.31
CA GLU A 108 -45.74 -19.50 -7.77
C GLU A 108 -45.31 -18.73 -9.02
N ASN A 109 -44.02 -18.51 -9.14
CA ASN A 109 -43.37 -17.74 -10.22
C ASN A 109 -43.79 -16.26 -10.34
N SER A 110 -44.61 -15.78 -9.42
CA SER A 110 -45.02 -14.35 -9.43
C SER A 110 -43.83 -13.46 -9.03
N ILE A 111 -43.81 -12.27 -9.60
CA ILE A 111 -42.72 -11.28 -9.34
C ILE A 111 -43.34 -10.01 -8.76
N ARG A 112 -42.79 -9.61 -7.59
CA ARG A 112 -43.12 -8.28 -7.04
C ARG A 112 -41.93 -7.36 -7.22
N THR A 113 -42.15 -6.24 -7.86
CA THR A 113 -41.20 -5.12 -7.94
C THR A 113 -41.74 -3.95 -7.18
N THR A 114 -40.97 -3.46 -6.24
CA THR A 114 -41.24 -2.28 -5.44
C THR A 114 -40.17 -1.24 -5.66
N THR A 115 -40.56 -0.02 -5.97
CA THR A 115 -39.62 1.12 -6.08
C THR A 115 -39.96 2.12 -4.97
N LEU A 116 -39.02 2.31 -4.06
CA LEU A 116 -39.08 3.33 -3.02
C LEU A 116 -38.43 4.61 -3.51
N THR A 117 -39.08 5.76 -3.28
CA THR A 117 -38.54 7.07 -3.64
C THR A 117 -38.73 8.02 -2.46
N ALA A 118 -37.65 8.66 -2.04
CA ALA A 118 -37.62 9.71 -1.05
C ALA A 118 -37.34 11.06 -1.71
N THR A 119 -38.27 11.97 -1.69
CA THR A 119 -38.15 13.30 -2.32
C THR A 119 -38.05 14.35 -1.23
N PRO A 120 -36.99 15.17 -1.19
CA PRO A 120 -36.87 16.27 -0.25
C PRO A 120 -38.00 17.31 -0.45
N VAL A 121 -38.64 17.72 0.64
CA VAL A 121 -39.77 18.68 0.60
C VAL A 121 -39.33 20.07 0.12
N ASP A 122 -38.09 20.46 0.39
CA ASP A 122 -37.51 21.77 0.03
C ASP A 122 -37.09 21.89 -1.43
N GLY A 123 -37.10 20.81 -2.20
CA GLY A 123 -36.75 20.76 -3.64
C GLY A 123 -35.28 21.05 -3.98
N ASN A 124 -34.40 21.16 -2.97
CA ASN A 124 -32.99 21.58 -3.15
C ASN A 124 -32.03 20.41 -3.41
N SER A 125 -32.51 19.18 -3.46
CA SER A 125 -31.71 17.99 -3.79
C SER A 125 -32.51 17.03 -4.66
N LEU A 126 -31.80 16.14 -5.38
CA LEU A 126 -32.44 15.11 -6.19
C LEU A 126 -33.13 14.05 -5.31
N PRO A 127 -34.25 13.46 -5.77
CA PRO A 127 -34.87 12.34 -5.09
C PRO A 127 -33.92 11.14 -5.00
N GLN A 128 -33.91 10.43 -3.86
CA GLN A 128 -33.24 9.15 -3.69
C GLN A 128 -34.23 8.04 -4.02
N SER A 129 -33.82 7.05 -4.82
CA SER A 129 -34.70 5.96 -5.21
C SER A 129 -34.00 4.61 -5.23
N ARG A 130 -34.69 3.56 -4.81
CA ARG A 130 -34.21 2.18 -4.87
C ARG A 130 -35.34 1.23 -5.25
N SER A 131 -35.07 0.33 -6.17
CA SER A 131 -36.00 -0.73 -6.58
C SER A 131 -35.53 -2.07 -5.98
N PHE A 132 -36.51 -2.86 -5.56
CA PHE A 132 -36.33 -4.25 -5.10
C PHE A 132 -37.21 -5.13 -5.94
N ARG A 133 -36.69 -6.31 -6.28
CA ARG A 133 -37.43 -7.32 -7.01
C ARG A 133 -37.45 -8.62 -6.23
N VAL A 134 -38.62 -9.15 -5.92
CA VAL A 134 -38.81 -10.40 -5.19
C VAL A 134 -39.62 -11.36 -6.05
N ARG A 135 -39.18 -12.61 -6.13
CA ARG A 135 -39.83 -13.65 -6.94
C ARG A 135 -40.21 -14.81 -6.05
N MET A 136 -41.44 -15.35 -6.27
CA MET A 136 -41.90 -16.59 -5.69
C MET A 136 -41.46 -17.77 -6.53
N LEU A 137 -40.96 -18.83 -5.90
CA LEU A 137 -40.42 -19.98 -6.61
C LEU A 137 -41.32 -21.22 -6.55
N SER A 138 -41.33 -21.93 -7.67
CA SER A 138 -41.80 -23.30 -7.81
C SER A 138 -40.66 -24.29 -7.42
N PHE A 139 -40.94 -25.23 -6.54
CA PHE A 139 -39.98 -26.23 -6.06
C PHE A 139 -40.18 -27.55 -6.75
N LEU A 140 -39.11 -28.07 -7.39
CA LEU A 140 -38.98 -29.47 -7.79
C LEU A 140 -38.05 -30.19 -6.81
N ILE A 141 -38.51 -31.14 -6.00
CA ILE A 141 -37.67 -31.81 -5.02
C ILE A 141 -37.20 -33.13 -5.57
N VAL A 142 -35.93 -33.23 -5.93
CA VAL A 142 -35.29 -34.48 -6.32
C VAL A 142 -35.29 -35.43 -5.13
N ASN A 143 -35.94 -36.57 -5.26
CA ASN A 143 -36.09 -37.60 -4.24
C ASN A 143 -35.61 -38.98 -4.70
N ASP A 144 -35.02 -39.08 -5.87
CA ASP A 144 -34.49 -40.30 -6.48
C ASP A 144 -33.09 -40.05 -7.06
N ASP A 145 -32.11 -40.86 -6.68
CA ASP A 145 -30.70 -40.72 -7.11
C ASP A 145 -30.40 -41.40 -8.46
N ARG A 146 -31.39 -42.06 -9.07
CA ARG A 146 -31.25 -42.66 -10.39
C ARG A 146 -31.18 -41.58 -11.50
N ASP A 147 -30.51 -41.86 -12.60
CA ASP A 147 -30.44 -41.01 -13.80
C ASP A 147 -31.47 -41.47 -14.84
N LEU A 148 -32.75 -41.23 -14.58
CA LEU A 148 -33.87 -41.55 -15.46
C LEU A 148 -34.59 -40.26 -15.88
N GLY A 149 -35.02 -40.21 -17.14
CA GLY A 149 -35.95 -39.16 -17.62
C GLY A 149 -37.40 -39.50 -17.22
N ASP A 150 -38.26 -38.52 -17.40
CA ASP A 150 -39.70 -38.70 -17.25
C ASP A 150 -40.27 -39.42 -18.49
N PRO A 151 -40.90 -40.61 -18.34
CA PRO A 151 -41.46 -41.35 -19.47
C PRO A 151 -42.61 -40.63 -20.22
N ASP A 152 -43.39 -39.78 -19.55
CA ASP A 152 -44.38 -38.94 -20.16
C ASP A 152 -44.19 -37.43 -19.82
N PRO A 153 -43.19 -36.82 -20.42
CA PRO A 153 -42.83 -35.46 -20.07
C PRO A 153 -43.93 -34.39 -20.35
N LEU A 154 -45.07 -34.75 -20.91
CA LEU A 154 -46.15 -33.82 -21.25
C LEU A 154 -47.20 -33.65 -20.15
N ASP A 155 -47.24 -34.56 -19.15
CA ASP A 155 -48.28 -34.55 -18.11
C ASP A 155 -47.94 -33.71 -16.88
N GLU A 156 -46.70 -33.13 -16.83
CA GLU A 156 -46.19 -32.38 -15.69
C GLU A 156 -46.04 -33.15 -14.36
N TRP A 157 -46.38 -34.46 -14.37
CA TRP A 157 -46.19 -35.35 -13.23
C TRP A 157 -44.84 -36.08 -13.33
N LEU A 158 -43.93 -35.81 -12.41
CA LEU A 158 -42.57 -36.41 -12.44
C LEU A 158 -42.61 -37.80 -11.82
N ASP A 159 -42.70 -38.84 -12.68
CA ASP A 159 -42.73 -40.25 -12.29
C ASP A 159 -41.74 -41.03 -13.17
N ALA A 160 -40.47 -40.96 -12.78
CA ALA A 160 -39.39 -41.65 -13.52
C ALA A 160 -39.54 -43.19 -13.54
N ASP A 161 -40.38 -43.78 -12.68
CA ASP A 161 -40.70 -45.22 -12.63
C ASP A 161 -42.17 -45.43 -12.33
N PRO A 162 -43.06 -45.41 -13.37
CA PRO A 162 -44.51 -45.63 -13.22
C PRO A 162 -44.93 -46.93 -12.53
N ALA A 163 -44.04 -47.89 -12.39
CA ALA A 163 -44.28 -49.11 -11.66
C ALA A 163 -44.20 -48.97 -10.13
N THR A 164 -43.60 -47.87 -9.66
CA THR A 164 -43.42 -47.55 -8.23
C THR A 164 -44.46 -46.48 -7.82
N PRO A 165 -45.31 -46.72 -6.81
CA PRO A 165 -46.30 -45.76 -6.38
C PRO A 165 -45.66 -44.46 -5.83
N GLY A 166 -46.13 -43.28 -6.27
CA GLY A 166 -45.71 -41.96 -5.86
C GLY A 166 -44.75 -41.30 -6.85
N GLU A 167 -44.51 -40.00 -6.72
CA GLU A 167 -43.53 -39.26 -7.55
C GLU A 167 -42.12 -39.73 -7.30
N GLN A 168 -41.39 -40.13 -8.36
CA GLN A 168 -39.96 -40.36 -8.36
C GLN A 168 -39.29 -39.25 -9.20
N ILE A 169 -38.89 -38.21 -8.54
CA ILE A 169 -38.26 -37.01 -9.15
C ILE A 169 -36.75 -37.21 -9.20
N THR A 170 -36.24 -37.51 -10.37
CA THR A 170 -34.80 -37.51 -10.62
C THR A 170 -34.30 -36.11 -11.01
N LEU A 171 -32.99 -35.89 -10.92
CA LEU A 171 -32.42 -34.60 -11.38
C LEU A 171 -32.67 -34.37 -12.87
N ARG A 172 -32.58 -35.40 -13.70
CA ARG A 172 -32.85 -35.32 -15.14
C ARG A 172 -34.29 -34.94 -15.42
N ALA A 173 -35.27 -35.64 -14.85
CA ALA A 173 -36.67 -35.33 -15.03
C ALA A 173 -37.03 -33.90 -14.57
N ALA A 174 -36.44 -33.45 -13.43
CA ALA A 174 -36.61 -32.12 -12.94
C ALA A 174 -36.07 -31.06 -13.91
N LEU A 175 -34.87 -31.27 -14.50
CA LEU A 175 -34.29 -30.39 -15.50
C LEU A 175 -35.09 -30.37 -16.81
N GLU A 176 -35.57 -31.50 -17.27
CA GLU A 176 -36.43 -31.62 -18.44
C GLU A 176 -37.74 -30.87 -18.29
N LEU A 177 -38.37 -30.92 -17.10
CA LEU A 177 -39.56 -30.15 -16.79
C LEU A 177 -39.29 -28.67 -16.69
N ALA A 178 -38.21 -28.28 -15.95
CA ALA A 178 -37.82 -26.88 -15.84
C ALA A 178 -37.52 -26.22 -17.20
N ASN A 179 -36.94 -26.95 -18.15
CA ASN A 179 -36.68 -26.45 -19.51
C ASN A 179 -37.95 -26.25 -20.33
N ARG A 180 -39.05 -26.91 -20.00
CA ARG A 180 -40.34 -26.75 -20.66
C ARG A 180 -41.19 -25.64 -20.06
N ARG A 181 -41.02 -25.34 -18.80
CA ARG A 181 -41.77 -24.29 -18.12
C ARG A 181 -41.21 -22.91 -18.47
N GLU A 182 -42.12 -21.94 -18.65
CA GLU A 182 -41.68 -20.56 -18.72
C GLU A 182 -41.43 -20.01 -17.32
N GLY A 183 -40.34 -19.36 -17.15
CA GLY A 183 -40.02 -18.62 -15.91
C GLY A 183 -38.78 -19.14 -15.17
N PHE A 184 -38.83 -19.00 -13.86
CA PHE A 184 -37.69 -19.38 -12.98
C PHE A 184 -38.11 -20.57 -12.14
N ASP A 185 -37.43 -21.71 -12.26
CA ASP A 185 -37.71 -22.91 -11.51
C ASP A 185 -36.67 -23.12 -10.39
N THR A 186 -37.05 -23.85 -9.37
CA THR A 186 -36.15 -24.26 -8.31
C THR A 186 -36.12 -25.79 -8.18
N ILE A 187 -34.94 -26.36 -8.23
CA ILE A 187 -34.68 -27.77 -7.95
C ILE A 187 -33.99 -27.87 -6.60
N GLY A 188 -34.63 -28.52 -5.66
CA GLY A 188 -34.04 -28.89 -4.37
C GLY A 188 -33.86 -30.42 -4.28
N PHE A 189 -33.30 -30.88 -3.15
CA PHE A 189 -33.00 -32.32 -2.94
C PHE A 189 -33.53 -32.80 -1.59
N ASN A 190 -34.07 -34.01 -1.60
CA ASN A 190 -34.44 -34.79 -0.43
C ASN A 190 -34.36 -36.26 -0.78
N VAL A 191 -33.17 -36.69 -1.22
CA VAL A 191 -32.92 -38.09 -1.62
C VAL A 191 -32.79 -38.95 -0.38
N PRO A 192 -33.53 -40.06 -0.24
CA PRO A 192 -33.62 -40.87 0.99
C PRO A 192 -32.41 -41.78 1.22
N VAL A 193 -31.28 -41.61 0.53
CA VAL A 193 -30.14 -42.54 0.54
C VAL A 193 -28.93 -41.88 1.21
N GLY A 194 -28.61 -42.35 2.41
CA GLY A 194 -27.35 -41.98 3.10
C GLY A 194 -27.15 -40.52 3.44
N GLU A 195 -25.97 -40.18 3.98
CA GLU A 195 -25.63 -38.80 4.35
C GLU A 195 -25.24 -37.91 3.13
N ASN A 196 -24.71 -38.55 2.05
CA ASN A 196 -24.32 -37.86 0.82
C ASN A 196 -24.79 -38.61 -0.41
N PRO A 197 -25.97 -38.34 -0.96
CA PRO A 197 -26.47 -39.00 -2.16
C PRO A 197 -25.59 -38.71 -3.37
N ARG A 198 -25.37 -39.71 -4.19
CA ARG A 198 -24.55 -39.67 -5.40
C ARG A 198 -25.38 -40.05 -6.62
N ILE A 199 -25.66 -39.04 -7.43
CA ILE A 199 -26.37 -39.24 -8.70
C ILE A 199 -25.32 -39.59 -9.77
N VAL A 200 -25.34 -40.84 -10.24
CA VAL A 200 -24.41 -41.38 -11.25
C VAL A 200 -25.06 -41.34 -12.63
N LEU A 201 -24.55 -40.45 -13.47
CA LEU A 201 -25.12 -40.23 -14.80
C LEU A 201 -24.84 -41.39 -15.76
N GLN A 202 -25.85 -41.80 -16.53
CA GLN A 202 -25.78 -42.84 -17.59
C GLN A 202 -25.70 -42.17 -18.98
N SER A 203 -26.13 -40.93 -19.08
CA SER A 203 -26.09 -40.10 -20.27
C SER A 203 -25.89 -38.62 -19.88
N PRO A 204 -25.46 -37.72 -20.80
CA PRO A 204 -25.33 -36.27 -20.51
C PRO A 204 -26.61 -35.68 -19.96
N LEU A 205 -26.55 -34.82 -18.95
CA LEU A 205 -27.72 -34.09 -18.48
C LEU A 205 -28.25 -33.15 -19.56
N PRO A 206 -29.54 -32.85 -19.56
CA PRO A 206 -30.11 -31.77 -20.37
C PRO A 206 -29.43 -30.42 -20.03
N GLU A 207 -29.17 -29.64 -21.04
CA GLU A 207 -28.73 -28.24 -20.86
C GLU A 207 -29.83 -27.40 -20.20
N ALA A 208 -29.53 -26.65 -19.16
CA ALA A 208 -30.48 -25.71 -18.57
C ALA A 208 -30.62 -24.47 -19.44
N THR A 209 -31.70 -24.38 -20.19
CA THR A 209 -31.98 -23.33 -21.19
C THR A 209 -32.74 -22.15 -20.60
N GLY A 210 -33.33 -22.28 -19.43
CA GLY A 210 -34.01 -21.24 -18.63
C GLY A 210 -33.17 -20.83 -17.41
N SER A 211 -33.58 -19.74 -16.76
CA SER A 211 -33.02 -19.35 -15.47
C SER A 211 -33.51 -20.29 -14.37
N ILE A 212 -32.60 -20.88 -13.59
CA ILE A 212 -32.93 -21.94 -12.61
C ILE A 212 -32.10 -21.78 -11.33
N LEU A 213 -32.69 -22.15 -10.18
CA LEU A 213 -31.96 -22.42 -8.96
C LEU A 213 -31.85 -23.93 -8.76
N ILE A 214 -30.63 -24.45 -8.64
CA ILE A 214 -30.37 -25.83 -8.21
C ILE A 214 -29.68 -25.79 -6.87
N ASP A 215 -30.38 -26.22 -5.82
CA ASP A 215 -29.97 -26.02 -4.42
C ASP A 215 -29.71 -27.35 -3.71
N GLY A 216 -28.46 -27.81 -3.72
CA GLY A 216 -27.99 -28.97 -3.00
C GLY A 216 -28.07 -28.86 -1.47
N THR A 217 -28.08 -27.62 -0.93
CA THR A 217 -28.17 -27.39 0.52
C THR A 217 -29.51 -27.76 1.11
N THR A 218 -30.52 -28.01 0.29
CA THR A 218 -31.84 -28.50 0.71
C THR A 218 -31.80 -29.97 1.10
N GLN A 219 -30.78 -30.77 0.68
CA GLN A 219 -30.59 -32.13 1.07
C GLN A 219 -30.41 -32.23 2.59
N PRO A 220 -31.22 -33.03 3.31
CA PRO A 220 -31.01 -33.26 4.74
C PRO A 220 -29.65 -33.94 5.01
N GLY A 221 -28.84 -33.36 5.90
CA GLY A 221 -27.53 -33.89 6.28
C GLY A 221 -26.65 -32.84 6.94
N PRO A 222 -25.51 -33.24 7.50
CA PRO A 222 -24.59 -32.29 8.18
C PRO A 222 -23.66 -31.53 7.24
N ASP A 223 -23.52 -31.91 5.97
CA ASP A 223 -22.50 -31.41 5.06
C ASP A 223 -23.02 -30.34 4.09
N SER A 224 -22.20 -29.32 3.83
CA SER A 224 -22.53 -28.21 2.93
C SER A 224 -22.49 -28.60 1.44
N PHE A 225 -21.91 -29.76 1.07
CA PHE A 225 -21.85 -30.31 -0.30
C PHE A 225 -22.58 -31.65 -0.38
N ALA A 226 -23.86 -31.62 -0.05
CA ALA A 226 -24.60 -32.80 0.26
C ALA A 226 -24.89 -33.73 -0.95
N VAL A 227 -24.87 -33.24 -2.20
CA VAL A 227 -25.24 -33.99 -3.39
C VAL A 227 -24.11 -34.07 -4.38
N GLU A 228 -23.62 -35.27 -4.70
CA GLU A 228 -22.63 -35.54 -5.74
C GLU A 228 -23.30 -35.89 -7.07
N ILE A 229 -22.93 -35.20 -8.14
CA ILE A 229 -23.30 -35.48 -9.53
C ILE A 229 -22.04 -36.05 -10.20
N SER A 230 -22.07 -37.31 -10.58
CA SER A 230 -20.91 -38.07 -11.07
C SER A 230 -21.06 -38.51 -12.51
N GLY A 231 -20.05 -38.19 -13.34
CA GLY A 231 -19.97 -38.62 -14.73
C GLY A 231 -19.33 -40.01 -14.93
N GLU A 232 -19.06 -40.78 -13.88
CA GLU A 232 -18.26 -42.03 -13.97
C GLU A 232 -18.79 -43.08 -14.91
N ASN A 233 -20.11 -43.12 -15.13
CA ASN A 233 -20.77 -44.14 -16.02
C ASN A 233 -21.18 -43.51 -17.37
N LEU A 234 -20.75 -42.31 -17.69
CA LEU A 234 -20.96 -41.78 -19.03
C LEU A 234 -20.23 -42.63 -20.07
N PRO A 235 -20.80 -42.82 -21.28
CA PRO A 235 -20.19 -43.66 -22.31
C PRO A 235 -18.79 -43.19 -22.69
N GLU A 236 -17.86 -44.12 -22.97
CA GLU A 236 -16.53 -43.83 -23.49
C GLU A 236 -16.62 -42.96 -24.75
N GLY A 237 -15.73 -41.93 -24.83
CA GLY A 237 -15.73 -40.96 -25.91
C GLY A 237 -16.76 -39.83 -25.76
N ASN A 238 -17.53 -39.82 -24.66
CA ASN A 238 -18.40 -38.68 -24.33
C ASN A 238 -17.57 -37.46 -23.94
N SER A 239 -17.79 -36.36 -24.63
CA SER A 239 -17.12 -35.06 -24.36
C SER A 239 -18.05 -34.04 -23.71
N SER A 240 -19.16 -34.51 -23.08
CA SER A 240 -20.15 -33.59 -22.49
C SER A 240 -19.73 -33.15 -21.10
N ASP A 241 -19.90 -31.87 -20.83
CA ASP A 241 -19.75 -31.28 -19.50
C ASP A 241 -20.82 -31.82 -18.53
N GLY A 242 -20.56 -31.68 -17.22
CA GLY A 242 -21.45 -32.18 -16.19
C GLY A 242 -22.81 -31.51 -16.14
N LEU A 243 -22.79 -30.21 -16.11
CA LEU A 243 -23.98 -29.35 -16.25
C LEU A 243 -23.70 -28.14 -17.11
N VAL A 244 -24.58 -27.89 -18.09
CA VAL A 244 -24.48 -26.73 -18.98
C VAL A 244 -25.59 -25.75 -18.64
N LEU A 245 -25.23 -24.51 -18.33
CA LEU A 245 -26.15 -23.40 -18.12
C LEU A 245 -26.06 -22.44 -19.30
N SER A 246 -27.15 -22.30 -20.07
CA SER A 246 -27.19 -21.42 -21.23
C SER A 246 -28.28 -20.34 -21.17
N GLY A 247 -29.28 -20.50 -20.31
CA GLY A 247 -30.39 -19.55 -20.16
C GLY A 247 -29.97 -18.24 -19.45
N GLY A 248 -28.95 -18.25 -18.65
CA GLY A 248 -28.48 -17.12 -17.82
C GLY A 248 -29.35 -16.84 -16.60
N GLY A 249 -28.79 -16.09 -15.64
CA GLY A 249 -29.46 -15.74 -14.39
C GLY A 249 -29.74 -16.94 -13.46
N SER A 250 -29.04 -18.06 -13.65
CA SER A 250 -29.18 -19.27 -12.86
C SER A 250 -28.33 -19.25 -11.61
N THR A 251 -28.73 -19.99 -10.59
CA THR A 251 -27.95 -20.19 -9.36
C THR A 251 -27.72 -21.67 -9.10
N LEU A 252 -26.47 -22.07 -8.88
CA LEU A 252 -26.09 -23.39 -8.37
C LEU A 252 -25.43 -23.25 -7.03
N ARG A 253 -25.85 -24.03 -6.04
CA ARG A 253 -25.19 -24.05 -4.73
C ARG A 253 -25.25 -25.41 -4.05
N GLY A 254 -24.22 -25.71 -3.23
CA GLY A 254 -24.16 -26.89 -2.39
C GLY A 254 -24.09 -28.21 -3.16
N LEU A 255 -23.49 -28.21 -4.36
CA LEU A 255 -23.40 -29.39 -5.22
C LEU A 255 -21.93 -29.77 -5.46
N SER A 256 -21.70 -31.07 -5.71
CA SER A 256 -20.40 -31.60 -6.11
C SER A 256 -20.47 -32.20 -7.52
N PHE A 257 -19.53 -31.80 -8.41
CA PHE A 257 -19.45 -32.33 -9.78
C PHE A 257 -18.12 -33.06 -9.98
N THR A 258 -18.21 -34.36 -10.30
CA THR A 258 -17.04 -35.26 -10.31
C THR A 258 -17.00 -36.18 -11.51
N ARG A 259 -15.80 -36.62 -11.91
CA ARG A 259 -15.52 -37.71 -12.86
C ARG A 259 -16.13 -37.53 -14.27
N PHE A 260 -16.32 -36.32 -14.73
CA PHE A 260 -16.67 -36.03 -16.13
C PHE A 260 -15.43 -36.23 -17.00
N ARG A 261 -15.42 -37.28 -17.82
CA ARG A 261 -14.25 -37.75 -18.57
C ARG A 261 -14.66 -38.29 -19.93
N SER A 262 -13.79 -38.09 -20.95
CA SER A 262 -13.98 -38.57 -22.32
C SER A 262 -13.24 -39.88 -22.60
N ALA A 263 -12.24 -40.21 -21.80
CA ALA A 263 -11.38 -41.40 -21.98
C ALA A 263 -11.30 -42.23 -20.71
N ALA A 264 -10.90 -43.49 -20.86
CA ALA A 264 -10.59 -44.36 -19.74
C ALA A 264 -9.47 -43.77 -18.88
N PHE A 265 -9.52 -43.99 -17.58
CA PHE A 265 -8.54 -43.50 -16.61
C PHE A 265 -7.11 -43.91 -17.02
N GLY A 266 -6.25 -42.94 -17.33
CA GLY A 266 -4.82 -43.15 -17.66
C GLY A 266 -4.44 -42.86 -19.12
N GLU A 267 -5.39 -42.56 -19.99
CA GLU A 267 -5.09 -42.07 -21.34
C GLU A 267 -5.08 -40.53 -21.35
N ILE A 268 -4.06 -39.93 -21.93
CA ILE A 268 -4.01 -38.48 -22.11
C ILE A 268 -5.01 -38.11 -23.21
N PRO A 269 -5.99 -37.22 -22.95
CA PRO A 269 -6.98 -36.88 -23.95
C PRO A 269 -6.33 -36.26 -25.19
N GLY A 270 -6.82 -36.65 -26.35
CA GLY A 270 -6.39 -36.03 -27.63
C GLY A 270 -6.85 -34.58 -27.72
N PRO A 271 -6.09 -33.74 -28.41
CA PRO A 271 -6.30 -32.27 -28.43
C PRO A 271 -7.48 -31.80 -29.28
N ALA A 272 -8.24 -32.69 -29.89
CA ALA A 272 -9.26 -32.35 -30.90
C ALA A 272 -10.67 -32.20 -30.35
N ALA A 273 -10.94 -32.60 -29.08
CA ALA A 273 -12.25 -32.49 -28.46
C ALA A 273 -12.15 -31.60 -27.21
N PRO A 274 -13.13 -30.75 -26.93
CA PRO A 274 -13.17 -30.03 -25.65
C PRO A 274 -13.27 -31.05 -24.52
N ASN A 275 -12.33 -31.02 -23.57
CA ASN A 275 -12.32 -31.91 -22.42
C ASN A 275 -13.52 -31.62 -21.51
N PRO A 276 -14.28 -32.62 -21.03
CA PRO A 276 -15.46 -32.39 -20.21
C PRO A 276 -15.14 -31.70 -18.89
N SER A 277 -15.79 -30.57 -18.64
CA SER A 277 -15.71 -29.82 -17.39
C SER A 277 -16.85 -30.18 -16.43
N GLY A 278 -16.70 -29.88 -15.14
CA GLY A 278 -17.79 -30.06 -14.19
C GLY A 278 -19.01 -29.21 -14.53
N ILE A 279 -18.82 -27.94 -14.80
CA ILE A 279 -19.84 -26.96 -15.18
C ILE A 279 -19.39 -26.16 -16.40
N LEU A 280 -20.29 -25.95 -17.36
CA LEU A 280 -20.12 -25.03 -18.48
C LEU A 280 -21.16 -23.91 -18.40
N LEU A 281 -20.71 -22.65 -18.36
CA LEU A 281 -21.54 -21.43 -18.46
C LEU A 281 -21.37 -20.85 -19.85
N LYS A 282 -22.45 -20.81 -20.63
CA LYS A 282 -22.46 -20.25 -22.00
C LYS A 282 -23.77 -19.53 -22.30
N GLY A 283 -23.84 -18.85 -23.40
CA GLY A 283 -25.08 -18.18 -23.84
C GLY A 283 -25.47 -17.01 -22.94
N GLY A 284 -26.54 -17.14 -22.18
CA GLY A 284 -26.98 -16.14 -21.21
C GLY A 284 -26.06 -16.11 -19.97
N GLY A 285 -25.59 -14.94 -19.60
CA GLY A 285 -24.73 -14.73 -18.46
C GLY A 285 -25.49 -14.40 -17.15
N GLY A 286 -24.77 -13.88 -16.16
CA GLY A 286 -25.35 -13.48 -14.88
C GLY A 286 -25.69 -14.65 -13.95
N ASN A 287 -24.99 -15.79 -14.09
CA ASN A 287 -25.18 -16.94 -13.24
C ASN A 287 -24.39 -16.80 -11.93
N LEU A 288 -24.90 -17.40 -10.85
CA LEU A 288 -24.24 -17.50 -9.55
C LEU A 288 -23.90 -18.96 -9.26
N ILE A 289 -22.64 -19.26 -9.05
CA ILE A 289 -22.16 -20.57 -8.60
C ILE A 289 -21.54 -20.38 -7.22
N GLU A 290 -22.16 -20.90 -6.20
CA GLU A 290 -21.71 -20.70 -4.82
C GLU A 290 -21.74 -22.01 -4.02
N ASP A 291 -20.84 -22.13 -3.04
CA ASP A 291 -20.78 -23.28 -2.14
C ASP A 291 -20.74 -24.63 -2.88
N CYS A 292 -20.09 -24.68 -4.06
CA CYS A 292 -19.98 -25.91 -4.88
C CYS A 292 -18.59 -26.53 -4.78
N SER A 293 -18.52 -27.84 -5.01
CA SER A 293 -17.29 -28.64 -5.06
C SER A 293 -17.07 -29.19 -6.47
N LEU A 294 -15.93 -28.86 -7.10
CA LEU A 294 -15.67 -29.27 -8.50
C LEU A 294 -14.39 -30.13 -8.58
N GLY A 295 -14.57 -31.39 -8.88
CA GLY A 295 -13.50 -32.38 -8.96
C GLY A 295 -13.12 -33.04 -7.63
N LEU A 296 -13.85 -32.73 -6.56
CA LEU A 296 -13.70 -33.33 -5.26
C LEU A 296 -15.03 -34.00 -4.85
N ALA A 297 -15.00 -35.27 -4.49
CA ALA A 297 -16.16 -35.97 -3.94
C ALA A 297 -16.39 -35.57 -2.47
N PRO A 298 -17.64 -35.45 -1.99
CA PRO A 298 -17.95 -35.18 -0.57
C PRO A 298 -17.35 -36.25 0.38
N SER A 299 -17.17 -37.46 -0.08
CA SER A 299 -16.52 -38.57 0.64
C SER A 299 -15.01 -38.36 0.86
N GLY A 300 -14.39 -37.33 0.25
CA GLY A 300 -12.94 -37.15 0.25
C GLY A 300 -12.17 -38.14 -0.63
N GLU A 301 -12.85 -38.88 -1.53
CA GLU A 301 -12.23 -39.86 -2.43
C GLU A 301 -11.26 -39.21 -3.38
N THR A 302 -10.06 -39.78 -3.52
CA THR A 302 -9.05 -39.31 -4.46
C THR A 302 -9.37 -39.72 -5.88
N GLY A 303 -9.00 -38.91 -6.88
CA GLY A 303 -9.22 -39.21 -8.30
C GLY A 303 -10.66 -38.92 -8.79
N ALA A 304 -11.40 -38.07 -8.06
CA ALA A 304 -12.74 -37.62 -8.45
C ALA A 304 -12.73 -36.44 -9.47
N GLY A 305 -11.59 -36.03 -9.94
CA GLY A 305 -11.43 -34.88 -10.85
C GLY A 305 -12.09 -35.07 -12.22
N ASN A 306 -12.53 -33.95 -12.77
CA ASN A 306 -13.00 -33.81 -14.14
C ASN A 306 -11.83 -33.73 -15.11
N GLU A 307 -12.00 -34.16 -16.36
CA GLU A 307 -10.93 -34.13 -17.37
C GLU A 307 -10.63 -32.70 -17.84
N GLY A 308 -11.65 -31.87 -17.98
CA GLY A 308 -11.52 -30.47 -18.33
C GLY A 308 -11.25 -29.56 -17.10
N TYR A 309 -11.98 -28.46 -17.07
CA TYR A 309 -11.99 -27.54 -15.94
C TYR A 309 -13.01 -27.94 -14.88
N GLY A 310 -12.85 -27.47 -13.67
CA GLY A 310 -13.93 -27.51 -12.70
C GLY A 310 -15.12 -26.68 -13.20
N ILE A 311 -14.87 -25.44 -13.59
CA ILE A 311 -15.84 -24.52 -14.22
C ILE A 311 -15.25 -23.93 -15.50
N ARG A 312 -16.01 -23.97 -16.59
CA ARG A 312 -15.70 -23.30 -17.85
C ARG A 312 -16.71 -22.20 -18.11
N ILE A 313 -16.26 -20.99 -18.41
CA ILE A 313 -17.08 -19.79 -18.56
C ILE A 313 -16.86 -19.20 -19.96
N GLU A 314 -17.92 -19.06 -20.74
CA GLU A 314 -17.95 -18.51 -22.11
C GLU A 314 -18.98 -17.38 -22.26
N CYS A 315 -19.55 -16.87 -21.14
CA CYS A 315 -20.59 -15.85 -21.14
C CYS A 315 -20.34 -14.81 -20.02
N PRO A 316 -21.00 -13.63 -20.10
CA PRO A 316 -20.67 -12.51 -19.24
C PRO A 316 -21.36 -12.53 -17.85
N GLY A 317 -20.81 -11.76 -16.91
CA GLY A 317 -21.48 -11.34 -15.68
C GLY A 317 -21.74 -12.42 -14.65
N ASN A 318 -21.04 -13.56 -14.72
CA ASN A 318 -21.20 -14.63 -13.75
C ASN A 318 -20.43 -14.34 -12.45
N VAL A 319 -20.93 -14.88 -11.33
CA VAL A 319 -20.29 -14.82 -10.03
C VAL A 319 -19.99 -16.24 -9.56
N ILE A 320 -18.71 -16.49 -9.26
CA ILE A 320 -18.24 -17.75 -8.69
C ILE A 320 -17.71 -17.43 -7.29
N SER A 321 -18.36 -17.96 -6.27
CA SER A 321 -18.03 -17.63 -4.88
C SER A 321 -18.02 -18.86 -3.98
N ASN A 322 -17.11 -18.83 -2.99
CA ASN A 322 -16.99 -19.83 -1.91
C ASN A 322 -16.98 -21.30 -2.39
N CYS A 323 -16.51 -21.58 -3.62
CA CYS A 323 -16.39 -22.93 -4.17
C CYS A 323 -15.06 -23.59 -3.77
N HIS A 324 -15.03 -24.92 -3.77
CA HIS A 324 -13.82 -25.73 -3.63
C HIS A 324 -13.52 -26.45 -4.93
N ILE A 325 -12.47 -26.07 -5.62
CA ILE A 325 -12.16 -26.54 -6.96
C ILE A 325 -10.78 -27.18 -6.99
N ALA A 326 -10.70 -28.51 -7.12
CA ALA A 326 -9.44 -29.22 -7.15
C ALA A 326 -9.52 -30.56 -7.87
N GLY A 327 -8.37 -31.12 -8.23
CA GLY A 327 -8.28 -32.46 -8.87
C GLY A 327 -8.68 -32.50 -10.34
N ASN A 328 -9.09 -31.37 -10.95
CA ASN A 328 -9.43 -31.33 -12.38
C ASN A 328 -8.17 -31.32 -13.24
N TRP A 329 -8.19 -31.97 -14.42
CA TRP A 329 -6.96 -32.28 -15.16
C TRP A 329 -6.41 -31.08 -15.96
N VAL A 330 -7.28 -30.27 -16.55
CA VAL A 330 -6.86 -29.08 -17.31
C VAL A 330 -6.64 -27.88 -16.38
N GLY A 331 -7.59 -27.63 -15.48
CA GLY A 331 -7.49 -26.51 -14.55
C GLY A 331 -8.69 -26.38 -13.63
N GLY A 332 -8.63 -25.39 -12.74
CA GLY A 332 -9.74 -25.14 -11.83
C GLY A 332 -10.87 -24.38 -12.51
N ILE A 333 -10.60 -23.16 -12.97
CA ILE A 333 -11.56 -22.29 -13.66
C ILE A 333 -10.93 -21.78 -14.97
N GLY A 334 -11.67 -21.89 -16.07
CA GLY A 334 -11.29 -21.31 -17.35
C GLY A 334 -12.34 -20.31 -17.86
N VAL A 335 -11.91 -19.12 -18.24
CA VAL A 335 -12.76 -18.07 -18.80
C VAL A 335 -12.29 -17.76 -20.22
N PHE A 336 -13.16 -17.94 -21.22
CA PHE A 336 -12.78 -17.97 -22.61
C PHE A 336 -13.63 -17.09 -23.50
N GLY A 337 -12.96 -16.32 -24.33
CA GLY A 337 -13.59 -15.56 -25.41
C GLY A 337 -13.97 -14.14 -25.02
N PRO A 338 -14.13 -13.28 -26.04
CA PRO A 338 -14.40 -11.85 -25.85
C PRO A 338 -15.77 -11.53 -25.22
N GLU A 339 -16.70 -12.48 -25.28
CA GLU A 339 -18.04 -12.32 -24.67
C GLU A 339 -18.04 -12.66 -23.16
N ALA A 340 -17.01 -13.37 -22.65
CA ALA A 340 -16.91 -13.76 -21.25
C ALA A 340 -16.39 -12.61 -20.38
N THR A 341 -17.11 -11.51 -20.33
CA THR A 341 -16.75 -10.26 -19.65
C THR A 341 -17.50 -10.05 -18.35
N GLY A 342 -16.94 -9.25 -17.42
CA GLY A 342 -17.62 -8.87 -16.17
C GLY A 342 -17.89 -10.02 -15.22
N ASN A 343 -17.18 -11.13 -15.34
CA ASN A 343 -17.27 -12.24 -14.39
C ASN A 343 -16.47 -11.91 -13.13
N THR A 344 -16.99 -12.34 -11.98
CA THR A 344 -16.37 -12.18 -10.68
C THR A 344 -16.06 -13.55 -10.08
N ILE A 345 -14.82 -13.81 -9.75
CA ILE A 345 -14.35 -15.07 -9.15
C ILE A 345 -13.76 -14.77 -7.78
N SER A 346 -14.36 -15.38 -6.73
CA SER A 346 -13.94 -15.29 -5.34
C SER A 346 -14.04 -16.66 -4.67
N THR A 347 -12.99 -17.49 -4.79
CA THR A 347 -13.09 -18.89 -4.40
C THR A 347 -11.74 -19.54 -4.09
N THR A 348 -11.75 -20.79 -3.60
CA THR A 348 -10.55 -21.60 -3.40
C THR A 348 -10.32 -22.54 -4.58
N VAL A 349 -9.16 -22.42 -5.24
CA VAL A 349 -8.77 -23.24 -6.38
C VAL A 349 -7.48 -24.00 -6.09
N GLY A 350 -7.57 -25.33 -6.12
CA GLY A 350 -6.48 -26.23 -5.73
C GLY A 350 -6.39 -26.37 -4.20
N GLY A 351 -5.39 -27.07 -3.75
CA GLY A 351 -5.19 -27.40 -2.34
C GLY A 351 -5.64 -28.78 -1.96
N SER A 352 -5.12 -29.29 -0.86
CA SER A 352 -5.48 -30.59 -0.32
C SER A 352 -6.48 -30.43 0.81
N PHE A 353 -7.58 -31.14 0.76
CA PHE A 353 -8.30 -31.46 1.98
C PHE A 353 -7.43 -32.38 2.87
N PRO A 354 -7.59 -32.34 4.21
CA PRO A 354 -6.89 -33.26 5.08
C PRO A 354 -7.10 -34.71 4.61
N GLY A 355 -6.04 -35.32 4.02
CA GLY A 355 -6.06 -36.70 3.54
C GLY A 355 -6.06 -36.92 2.02
N THR A 356 -6.14 -35.86 1.21
CA THR A 356 -6.14 -35.99 -0.25
C THR A 356 -4.97 -35.25 -0.90
N HIS A 357 -4.23 -35.90 -1.80
CA HIS A 357 -3.30 -35.25 -2.72
C HIS A 357 -4.09 -34.90 -3.98
N SER A 358 -4.58 -33.67 -4.06
CA SER A 358 -5.24 -33.18 -5.25
C SER A 358 -4.54 -31.93 -5.77
N SER A 359 -3.84 -32.04 -6.87
CA SER A 359 -3.41 -30.95 -7.72
C SER A 359 -4.34 -30.86 -8.91
N ASN A 360 -4.68 -29.67 -9.38
CA ASN A 360 -5.24 -29.47 -10.71
C ASN A 360 -4.10 -29.71 -11.70
N LEU A 361 -3.73 -30.93 -11.91
CA LEU A 361 -2.81 -31.57 -12.87
C LEU A 361 -2.07 -32.74 -12.20
N LEU A 362 -2.53 -33.95 -12.45
CA LEU A 362 -1.68 -35.12 -12.40
C LEU A 362 -1.29 -35.42 -13.85
N ALA A 363 -0.10 -35.01 -14.27
CA ALA A 363 0.52 -35.67 -15.43
C ALA A 363 0.73 -37.14 -15.05
N PRO A 364 0.17 -38.09 -15.78
CA PRO A 364 0.43 -39.51 -15.50
C PRO A 364 1.90 -39.78 -15.82
N GLY A 365 2.68 -40.15 -14.80
CA GLY A 365 3.96 -40.80 -15.02
C GLY A 365 5.21 -40.17 -14.42
N ILE A 366 5.14 -39.12 -13.62
CA ILE A 366 6.29 -38.70 -12.80
C ILE A 366 5.93 -38.93 -11.34
N ALA A 367 6.34 -40.07 -10.81
CA ALA A 367 6.35 -40.29 -9.37
C ALA A 367 7.41 -39.38 -8.73
N PHE A 368 6.98 -38.38 -8.02
CA PHE A 368 7.83 -37.45 -7.25
C PHE A 368 8.52 -38.14 -6.05
N GLN A 369 8.54 -39.46 -5.99
CA GLN A 369 9.14 -40.22 -4.90
C GLN A 369 10.67 -40.31 -4.94
N ASP A 370 11.32 -39.97 -6.03
CA ASP A 370 12.78 -40.14 -6.18
C ASP A 370 13.60 -38.88 -5.82
N LEU A 371 12.98 -37.79 -5.36
CA LEU A 371 13.67 -36.56 -4.94
C LEU A 371 13.72 -36.31 -3.42
N LEU A 372 13.28 -37.29 -2.62
CA LEU A 372 13.40 -37.23 -1.16
C LEU A 372 14.66 -37.96 -0.71
N LEU A 373 15.78 -37.28 -0.69
CA LEU A 373 16.93 -37.70 0.08
C LEU A 373 16.61 -37.62 1.57
N SER A 374 16.78 -38.80 2.20
CA SER A 374 16.64 -39.19 3.61
C SER A 374 16.67 -38.08 4.70
N PRO A 375 15.88 -38.27 5.75
CA PRO A 375 15.79 -37.35 6.88
C PRO A 375 16.95 -37.54 7.84
N SER A 376 17.77 -36.53 8.03
CA SER A 376 18.56 -36.38 9.24
C SER A 376 18.20 -35.08 9.96
N PRO A 377 18.06 -35.11 11.29
CA PRO A 377 17.62 -33.93 12.03
C PRO A 377 18.79 -32.94 12.15
N ARG A 378 18.67 -31.78 11.53
CA ARG A 378 19.58 -30.65 11.79
C ARG A 378 18.79 -29.41 12.21
N THR A 379 18.98 -29.07 13.46
CA THR A 379 18.71 -27.80 14.07
C THR A 379 19.68 -26.75 13.51
N SER A 380 19.34 -26.08 12.45
CA SER A 380 19.82 -24.79 11.92
C SER A 380 19.46 -24.72 10.44
N MET A 381 18.88 -23.63 10.01
CA MET A 381 18.66 -23.38 8.58
C MET A 381 20.01 -23.40 7.84
N PRO A 382 20.15 -24.17 6.74
CA PRO A 382 21.35 -24.09 5.92
C PRO A 382 21.39 -22.70 5.29
N SER A 383 22.57 -22.07 5.32
CA SER A 383 22.83 -20.84 4.59
C SER A 383 22.57 -21.09 3.09
N PHE A 384 21.99 -20.10 2.40
CA PHE A 384 21.68 -20.18 0.97
C PHE A 384 22.87 -20.59 0.08
N ALA A 385 24.11 -20.37 0.53
CA ALA A 385 25.33 -20.83 -0.14
C ALA A 385 25.44 -22.37 -0.29
N ALA A 386 24.73 -23.17 0.50
CA ALA A 386 24.71 -24.62 0.36
C ALA A 386 23.66 -25.12 -0.65
N LEU A 387 22.67 -24.26 -1.02
CA LEU A 387 21.73 -24.56 -2.10
C LEU A 387 22.33 -24.31 -3.50
N ASP A 388 23.24 -23.35 -3.63
CA ASP A 388 23.84 -22.96 -4.90
C ASP A 388 24.73 -24.06 -5.50
N SER A 389 25.46 -24.83 -4.67
CA SER A 389 26.34 -25.91 -5.13
C SER A 389 25.60 -27.19 -5.55
N ASN A 390 24.34 -27.37 -5.13
CA ASN A 390 23.53 -28.52 -5.52
C ASN A 390 22.58 -28.19 -6.70
N LEU A 391 22.24 -26.93 -6.92
CA LEU A 391 21.46 -26.51 -8.09
C LEU A 391 22.33 -26.35 -9.34
N ALA A 392 23.61 -26.03 -9.21
CA ALA A 392 24.54 -25.94 -10.32
C ALA A 392 24.87 -27.31 -10.99
N ASN A 393 24.65 -28.43 -10.26
CA ASN A 393 24.89 -29.78 -10.79
C ASN A 393 23.63 -30.58 -11.13
N SER A 394 22.43 -30.08 -10.82
CA SER A 394 21.15 -30.58 -11.32
C SER A 394 20.61 -29.61 -12.39
N SER A 395 21.40 -29.41 -13.47
CA SER A 395 20.83 -29.07 -14.76
C SER A 395 19.89 -30.21 -15.12
N ILE A 396 18.61 -30.16 -14.72
CA ILE A 396 17.58 -30.76 -15.54
C ILE A 396 17.64 -29.98 -16.83
N HIS A 397 18.54 -30.41 -17.71
CA HIS A 397 18.41 -30.15 -19.11
C HIS A 397 17.05 -30.75 -19.46
N PHE A 398 16.03 -29.92 -19.56
CA PHE A 398 15.08 -30.13 -20.62
C PHE A 398 15.94 -30.08 -21.87
N THR A 399 16.46 -31.26 -22.29
CA THR A 399 17.02 -31.39 -23.61
C THR A 399 16.05 -30.69 -24.50
N SER A 400 16.55 -29.67 -25.20
CA SER A 400 15.85 -28.98 -26.26
C SER A 400 14.86 -29.94 -26.89
N LEU A 401 13.58 -29.80 -26.59
CA LEU A 401 12.51 -30.25 -27.43
C LEU A 401 12.57 -29.34 -28.67
N ASN A 402 13.64 -29.56 -29.47
CA ASN A 402 13.68 -29.14 -30.85
C ASN A 402 12.63 -30.02 -31.54
N GLU A 403 11.52 -29.41 -31.87
CA GLU A 403 10.25 -29.90 -32.37
C GLU A 403 9.22 -30.14 -31.26
N ALA A 404 8.91 -29.05 -30.52
CA ALA A 404 7.63 -28.94 -29.80
C ALA A 404 6.52 -29.15 -30.85
N SER A 405 5.78 -30.23 -30.73
CA SER A 405 4.55 -30.36 -31.52
C SER A 405 3.68 -29.10 -31.25
N PRO A 406 2.94 -28.60 -32.24
CA PRO A 406 2.03 -27.47 -32.03
C PRO A 406 1.08 -27.61 -30.80
N TRP A 407 0.97 -28.83 -30.29
CA TRP A 407 0.14 -29.25 -29.16
C TRP A 407 0.74 -28.90 -27.81
N GLU A 408 2.05 -29.03 -27.62
CA GLU A 408 2.70 -28.72 -26.35
C GLU A 408 2.65 -27.22 -26.08
N SER A 409 2.75 -26.38 -27.13
CA SER A 409 2.62 -24.93 -27.00
C SER A 409 1.17 -24.48 -26.74
N ILE A 410 0.18 -25.16 -27.28
CA ILE A 410 -1.25 -24.85 -27.07
C ILE A 410 -1.69 -25.38 -25.70
N ALA A 411 -1.36 -26.62 -25.36
CA ALA A 411 -1.71 -27.21 -24.06
C ALA A 411 -1.05 -26.45 -22.89
N ALA A 412 0.22 -26.09 -23.00
CA ALA A 412 0.91 -25.31 -21.97
C ALA A 412 0.30 -23.93 -21.76
N GLY A 413 -0.37 -23.36 -22.77
CA GLY A 413 -1.07 -22.08 -22.67
C GLY A 413 -2.34 -22.08 -21.85
N PHE A 414 -2.97 -23.23 -21.62
CA PHE A 414 -4.29 -23.35 -20.98
C PHE A 414 -4.28 -24.03 -19.61
N LEU A 415 -3.11 -24.33 -19.06
CA LEU A 415 -2.98 -25.02 -17.79
C LEU A 415 -2.81 -24.03 -16.65
N GLY A 416 -3.60 -24.17 -15.58
CA GLY A 416 -3.49 -23.33 -14.39
C GLY A 416 -4.64 -23.47 -13.43
N GLY A 417 -4.54 -22.87 -12.27
CA GLY A 417 -5.63 -22.85 -11.30
C GLY A 417 -6.83 -22.08 -11.85
N ILE A 418 -6.62 -20.81 -12.22
CA ILE A 418 -7.60 -19.95 -12.89
C ILE A 418 -6.97 -19.42 -14.18
N VAL A 419 -7.63 -19.62 -15.31
CA VAL A 419 -7.14 -19.19 -16.62
C VAL A 419 -8.17 -18.27 -17.29
N LEU A 420 -7.74 -17.07 -17.68
CA LEU A 420 -8.49 -16.15 -18.53
C LEU A 420 -7.81 -16.09 -19.89
N HIS A 421 -8.52 -16.36 -20.94
CA HIS A 421 -8.02 -16.34 -22.30
C HIS A 421 -8.92 -15.53 -23.22
N GLN A 422 -8.42 -14.38 -23.72
CA GLN A 422 -9.16 -13.43 -24.55
C GLN A 422 -10.50 -13.00 -23.91
N ALA A 423 -10.49 -12.82 -22.58
CA ALA A 423 -11.68 -12.55 -21.78
C ALA A 423 -11.48 -11.25 -20.98
N PRO A 424 -11.87 -10.08 -21.55
CA PRO A 424 -11.67 -8.78 -20.93
C PRO A 424 -12.65 -8.47 -19.79
N GLY A 425 -12.28 -7.52 -18.92
CA GLY A 425 -13.16 -6.92 -17.93
C GLY A 425 -13.64 -7.86 -16.83
N ASN A 426 -12.87 -8.89 -16.48
CA ASN A 426 -13.21 -9.83 -15.42
C ASN A 426 -12.53 -9.45 -14.08
N THR A 427 -13.12 -9.87 -12.96
CA THR A 427 -12.61 -9.65 -11.62
C THR A 427 -12.31 -10.97 -10.94
N ILE A 428 -11.07 -11.15 -10.46
CA ILE A 428 -10.65 -12.27 -9.61
C ILE A 428 -10.26 -11.67 -8.25
N THR A 429 -11.03 -11.98 -7.22
CA THR A 429 -10.84 -11.35 -5.91
C THR A 429 -10.92 -12.35 -4.77
N GLU A 430 -10.09 -12.13 -3.73
CA GLU A 430 -10.09 -12.92 -2.50
C GLU A 430 -9.94 -14.44 -2.71
N CYS A 431 -9.43 -14.83 -3.88
CA CYS A 431 -9.19 -16.24 -4.21
C CYS A 431 -7.96 -16.78 -3.48
N ARG A 432 -8.03 -18.05 -3.13
CA ARG A 432 -6.91 -18.81 -2.61
C ARG A 432 -6.53 -19.88 -3.64
N VAL A 433 -5.43 -19.68 -4.38
CA VAL A 433 -5.04 -20.50 -5.53
C VAL A 433 -3.70 -21.18 -5.29
N GLN A 434 -3.71 -22.49 -5.04
CA GLN A 434 -2.51 -23.20 -4.57
C GLN A 434 -2.50 -24.66 -5.00
N GLY A 435 -1.30 -25.27 -5.09
CA GLY A 435 -1.13 -26.69 -5.42
C GLY A 435 -1.47 -27.03 -6.88
N ASN A 436 -1.42 -26.05 -7.79
CA ASN A 436 -1.69 -26.28 -9.20
C ASN A 436 -0.41 -26.74 -9.93
N GLY A 437 -0.56 -27.60 -10.91
CA GLY A 437 0.57 -28.14 -11.70
C GLY A 437 1.17 -27.17 -12.73
N ALA A 438 0.63 -25.95 -12.80
CA ALA A 438 1.13 -24.84 -13.61
C ALA A 438 1.01 -23.53 -12.83
N ASP A 439 0.70 -22.39 -13.51
CA ASP A 439 0.49 -21.11 -12.85
C ASP A 439 -0.73 -21.14 -11.92
N GLY A 440 -0.70 -20.35 -10.85
CA GLY A 440 -1.87 -20.20 -10.01
C GLY A 440 -3.00 -19.48 -10.75
N ILE A 441 -2.76 -18.24 -11.17
CA ILE A 441 -3.67 -17.45 -12.01
C ILE A 441 -2.94 -17.08 -13.29
N ARG A 442 -3.55 -17.28 -14.44
CA ARG A 442 -2.98 -16.95 -15.75
C ARG A 442 -3.96 -16.15 -16.59
N VAL A 443 -3.50 -15.02 -17.12
CA VAL A 443 -4.30 -14.11 -17.95
C VAL A 443 -3.59 -13.94 -19.28
N ILE A 444 -4.25 -14.28 -20.41
CA ILE A 444 -3.64 -14.38 -21.73
C ILE A 444 -4.47 -13.63 -22.76
N GLY A 445 -3.79 -12.90 -23.63
CA GLY A 445 -4.36 -12.24 -24.79
C GLY A 445 -5.11 -10.95 -24.45
N ASP A 446 -6.21 -10.66 -25.13
CA ASP A 446 -7.03 -9.48 -24.79
C ASP A 446 -7.80 -9.74 -23.51
N ALA A 447 -7.29 -9.17 -22.44
CA ALA A 447 -7.89 -9.20 -21.11
C ALA A 447 -7.91 -7.80 -20.48
N SER A 448 -8.00 -6.78 -21.32
CA SER A 448 -8.05 -5.37 -20.92
C SER A 448 -9.16 -5.11 -19.88
N GLY A 449 -8.84 -4.33 -18.84
CA GLY A 449 -9.78 -4.06 -17.75
C GLY A 449 -9.98 -5.22 -16.76
N THR A 450 -9.17 -6.27 -16.84
CA THR A 450 -9.18 -7.34 -15.84
C THR A 450 -8.53 -6.87 -14.55
N THR A 451 -9.19 -7.15 -13.42
CA THR A 451 -8.72 -6.78 -12.08
C THR A 451 -8.51 -8.05 -11.25
N LEU A 452 -7.33 -8.15 -10.65
CA LEU A 452 -7.00 -9.19 -9.68
C LEU A 452 -6.77 -8.51 -8.32
N SER A 453 -7.60 -8.79 -7.31
CA SER A 453 -7.49 -8.12 -6.01
C SER A 453 -7.49 -9.09 -4.84
N ASN A 454 -6.59 -8.86 -3.87
CA ASN A 454 -6.53 -9.59 -2.59
C ASN A 454 -6.43 -11.13 -2.74
N ASN A 455 -5.92 -11.63 -3.87
CA ASN A 455 -5.74 -13.06 -4.07
C ASN A 455 -4.47 -13.55 -3.38
N ILE A 456 -4.50 -14.78 -2.92
CA ILE A 456 -3.35 -15.49 -2.35
C ILE A 456 -3.00 -16.65 -3.27
N THR A 457 -1.80 -16.60 -3.89
CA THR A 457 -1.31 -17.69 -4.73
C THR A 457 -0.13 -18.38 -4.09
N GLY A 458 -0.16 -19.73 -4.04
CA GLY A 458 0.83 -20.55 -3.36
C GLY A 458 0.64 -20.57 -1.83
N ALA A 459 1.59 -21.09 -1.08
CA ALA A 459 1.43 -21.39 0.34
C ALA A 459 2.30 -20.48 1.24
N ARG A 460 1.70 -19.72 2.16
CA ARG A 460 2.43 -18.89 3.15
C ARG A 460 3.29 -19.70 4.13
N LEU A 461 2.87 -20.86 4.52
CA LEU A 461 3.52 -21.76 5.50
C LEU A 461 3.34 -23.21 5.02
N ALA A 462 4.44 -23.91 4.76
CA ALA A 462 4.52 -25.31 4.28
C ALA A 462 3.26 -26.19 4.48
N PRO A 463 2.93 -27.13 3.61
CA PRO A 463 3.82 -28.09 2.97
C PRO A 463 4.08 -27.80 1.48
N PHE A 464 5.14 -28.35 0.96
CA PHE A 464 5.57 -28.19 -0.44
C PHE A 464 4.48 -28.56 -1.46
N SER A 465 3.51 -29.40 -1.07
CA SER A 465 2.38 -29.86 -1.90
C SER A 465 1.38 -28.76 -2.26
N LEU A 466 1.43 -27.58 -1.60
CA LEU A 466 0.52 -26.47 -1.87
C LEU A 466 1.15 -25.36 -2.74
N ARG A 467 2.35 -25.60 -3.29
CA ARG A 467 2.99 -24.67 -4.22
C ARG A 467 2.37 -24.82 -5.61
N ASN A 468 2.17 -23.73 -6.32
CA ASN A 468 1.93 -23.82 -7.75
C ASN A 468 3.25 -24.17 -8.46
N ALA A 469 3.20 -25.05 -9.44
CA ALA A 469 4.41 -25.49 -10.18
C ALA A 469 4.93 -24.42 -11.15
N GLY A 470 4.10 -23.50 -11.54
CA GLY A 470 4.43 -22.31 -12.32
C GLY A 470 4.61 -21.08 -11.46
N ASN A 471 4.21 -19.93 -12.02
CA ASN A 471 4.16 -18.66 -11.33
C ASN A 471 2.92 -18.59 -10.40
N GLY A 472 2.97 -17.67 -9.44
CA GLY A 472 1.76 -17.37 -8.66
C GLY A 472 0.69 -16.74 -9.55
N ILE A 473 1.06 -15.67 -10.25
CA ILE A 473 0.22 -14.96 -11.23
C ILE A 473 1.06 -14.75 -12.50
N ALA A 474 0.52 -15.11 -13.67
CA ALA A 474 1.11 -14.85 -14.97
C ALA A 474 0.20 -13.94 -15.80
N LEU A 475 0.69 -12.75 -16.12
CA LEU A 475 0.03 -11.78 -16.99
C LEU A 475 0.69 -11.78 -18.36
N GLU A 476 0.00 -12.29 -19.36
CA GLU A 476 0.39 -12.28 -20.78
C GLU A 476 -0.65 -11.46 -21.56
N CYS A 477 -0.95 -10.24 -21.05
CA CYS A 477 -1.99 -9.35 -21.51
C CYS A 477 -1.63 -7.89 -21.24
N ASP A 478 -2.39 -6.96 -21.81
CA ASP A 478 -2.20 -5.53 -21.61
C ASP A 478 -3.21 -4.98 -20.58
N HIS A 479 -2.79 -3.94 -19.85
CA HIS A 479 -3.63 -3.11 -18.96
C HIS A 479 -4.39 -3.89 -17.87
N ALA A 480 -3.85 -4.98 -17.35
CA ALA A 480 -4.38 -5.64 -16.17
C ALA A 480 -3.96 -4.91 -14.89
N VAL A 481 -4.83 -4.93 -13.89
CA VAL A 481 -4.59 -4.30 -12.58
C VAL A 481 -4.56 -5.38 -11.48
N LEU A 482 -3.44 -5.43 -10.76
CA LEU A 482 -3.25 -6.25 -9.57
C LEU A 482 -3.25 -5.36 -8.34
N GLU A 483 -4.12 -5.65 -7.36
CA GLU A 483 -4.28 -4.85 -6.14
C GLU A 483 -4.25 -5.73 -4.89
N GLY A 484 -3.28 -5.52 -3.99
CA GLY A 484 -3.24 -6.23 -2.71
C GLY A 484 -3.03 -7.74 -2.78
N ASN A 485 -2.53 -8.26 -3.91
CA ASN A 485 -2.32 -9.70 -4.07
C ASN A 485 -1.11 -10.19 -3.29
N GLU A 486 -1.15 -11.46 -2.88
CA GLU A 486 -0.08 -12.15 -2.20
C GLU A 486 0.39 -13.37 -3.01
N THR A 487 1.70 -13.49 -3.23
CA THR A 487 2.29 -14.60 -3.98
C THR A 487 3.40 -15.25 -3.16
N HIS A 488 3.17 -16.48 -2.72
CA HIS A 488 4.06 -17.15 -1.76
C HIS A 488 4.50 -18.52 -2.23
N CYS A 489 5.81 -18.75 -2.18
CA CYS A 489 6.39 -20.10 -2.36
C CYS A 489 5.96 -20.80 -3.66
N ASN A 490 5.66 -20.08 -4.73
CA ASN A 490 5.47 -20.69 -6.05
C ASN A 490 6.82 -21.21 -6.58
N LEU A 491 6.83 -22.26 -7.42
CA LEU A 491 8.10 -22.86 -7.89
C LEU A 491 8.84 -21.97 -8.88
N ARG A 492 8.15 -21.07 -9.56
CA ARG A 492 8.73 -20.04 -10.42
C ARG A 492 8.60 -18.65 -9.78
N SER A 493 8.20 -17.68 -10.52
CA SER A 493 8.07 -16.30 -10.01
C SER A 493 6.75 -16.09 -9.25
N GLY A 494 6.76 -15.12 -8.33
CA GLY A 494 5.52 -14.69 -7.70
C GLY A 494 4.56 -14.11 -8.74
N VAL A 495 5.02 -13.13 -9.51
CA VAL A 495 4.29 -12.56 -10.64
C VAL A 495 5.19 -12.54 -11.87
N LEU A 496 4.71 -13.07 -12.99
CA LEU A 496 5.28 -12.90 -14.33
C LEU A 496 4.44 -11.88 -15.09
N VAL A 497 5.08 -10.90 -15.72
CA VAL A 497 4.39 -9.86 -16.51
C VAL A 497 4.94 -9.83 -17.93
N ARG A 498 4.07 -10.07 -18.90
CA ARG A 498 4.26 -9.85 -20.33
C ARG A 498 3.13 -8.98 -20.83
N GLY A 499 3.43 -8.02 -21.69
CA GLY A 499 2.43 -7.07 -22.21
C GLY A 499 2.71 -5.62 -21.80
N VAL A 500 1.76 -4.74 -22.04
CA VAL A 500 1.93 -3.29 -21.94
C VAL A 500 0.98 -2.70 -20.90
N GLY A 501 1.50 -1.80 -20.07
CA GLY A 501 0.67 -0.96 -19.19
C GLY A 501 0.00 -1.69 -18.01
N ASN A 502 0.55 -2.80 -17.56
CA ASN A 502 0.04 -3.52 -16.39
C ASN A 502 0.41 -2.78 -15.09
N GLU A 503 -0.43 -2.88 -14.05
CA GLU A 503 -0.23 -2.25 -12.75
C GLU A 503 -0.24 -3.28 -11.62
N LEU A 504 0.80 -3.29 -10.78
CA LEU A 504 0.97 -4.18 -9.63
C LEU A 504 1.06 -3.36 -8.36
N LYS A 505 -0.06 -3.15 -7.67
CA LYS A 505 -0.19 -2.33 -6.47
C LYS A 505 -0.34 -3.17 -5.22
N GLY A 506 0.32 -2.79 -4.13
CA GLY A 506 0.17 -3.44 -2.82
C GLY A 506 0.59 -4.92 -2.81
N LEU A 507 1.43 -5.34 -3.75
CA LEU A 507 1.84 -6.74 -3.91
C LEU A 507 2.69 -7.21 -2.74
N ARG A 508 2.36 -8.38 -2.17
CA ARG A 508 3.24 -9.12 -1.26
C ARG A 508 3.77 -10.36 -1.97
N SER A 509 5.09 -10.39 -2.22
CA SER A 509 5.71 -11.51 -2.94
C SER A 509 6.90 -12.08 -2.18
N SER A 510 6.83 -13.37 -1.80
CA SER A 510 7.90 -13.94 -0.99
C SER A 510 8.11 -15.45 -1.17
N GLY A 511 9.38 -15.87 -1.04
CA GLY A 511 9.77 -17.27 -1.04
C GLY A 511 9.53 -18.01 -2.37
N ASN A 512 9.35 -17.28 -3.47
CA ASN A 512 9.17 -17.87 -4.79
C ASN A 512 10.51 -18.38 -5.34
N GLY A 513 10.48 -19.36 -6.22
CA GLY A 513 11.67 -20.10 -6.65
C GLY A 513 12.60 -19.34 -7.61
N GLU A 514 12.09 -18.32 -8.32
CA GLU A 514 12.87 -17.50 -9.28
C GLU A 514 12.88 -16.03 -8.82
N CYS A 515 11.77 -15.33 -8.97
CA CYS A 515 11.68 -13.91 -8.67
C CYS A 515 10.43 -13.60 -7.83
N GLY A 516 10.48 -12.49 -7.09
CA GLY A 516 9.26 -11.91 -6.55
C GLY A 516 8.36 -11.38 -7.66
N VAL A 517 8.93 -10.56 -8.55
CA VAL A 517 8.31 -10.10 -9.80
C VAL A 517 9.28 -10.29 -10.95
N HIS A 518 8.86 -10.97 -12.01
CA HIS A 518 9.58 -11.09 -13.26
C HIS A 518 8.83 -10.29 -14.33
N CYS A 519 9.38 -9.15 -14.73
CA CYS A 519 8.74 -8.24 -15.68
C CYS A 519 9.48 -8.25 -17.02
N GLU A 520 8.86 -8.84 -18.02
CA GLU A 520 9.25 -8.83 -19.43
C GLU A 520 8.41 -7.81 -20.22
N GLY A 521 7.59 -7.03 -19.51
CA GLY A 521 6.60 -6.10 -20.06
C GLY A 521 7.15 -4.72 -20.40
N ARG A 522 6.24 -3.87 -20.86
CA ARG A 522 6.49 -2.46 -21.19
C ARG A 522 5.54 -1.55 -20.40
N GLN A 523 6.05 -0.43 -19.89
CA GLN A 523 5.26 0.56 -19.14
C GLN A 523 4.49 -0.04 -17.96
N THR A 524 5.01 -1.11 -17.38
CA THR A 524 4.45 -1.74 -16.19
C THR A 524 4.76 -0.88 -14.97
N LEU A 525 3.74 -0.66 -14.12
CA LEU A 525 3.89 -0.04 -12.81
C LEU A 525 3.98 -1.14 -11.74
N ILE A 526 5.08 -1.16 -10.98
CA ILE A 526 5.29 -2.07 -9.83
C ILE A 526 5.35 -1.22 -8.57
N GLY A 527 4.36 -1.35 -7.68
CA GLY A 527 4.12 -0.47 -6.56
C GLY A 527 3.20 0.69 -6.94
N GLY A 528 3.43 1.89 -6.42
CA GLY A 528 2.57 3.02 -6.78
C GLY A 528 2.84 4.30 -6.02
N TYR A 529 1.94 5.25 -6.16
CA TYR A 529 2.08 6.62 -5.68
C TYR A 529 1.40 6.87 -4.33
N LEU A 530 0.71 5.86 -3.79
CA LEU A 530 0.03 5.95 -2.50
C LEU A 530 0.71 5.00 -1.50
N PHE A 531 0.57 5.28 -0.22
CA PHE A 531 1.09 4.38 0.82
C PHE A 531 0.46 2.97 0.74
N ALA A 532 -0.81 2.89 0.36
CA ALA A 532 -1.52 1.62 0.17
C ALA A 532 -1.00 0.78 -1.02
N ASP A 533 -0.41 1.45 -2.03
CA ASP A 533 0.11 0.80 -3.24
C ASP A 533 1.49 0.14 -3.02
N ARG A 534 2.11 0.35 -1.85
CA ARG A 534 3.45 -0.15 -1.55
C ARG A 534 3.51 -1.66 -1.56
N GLY A 535 4.36 -2.21 -2.43
CA GLY A 535 4.69 -3.63 -2.45
C GLY A 535 5.67 -4.03 -1.35
N GLN A 536 5.62 -5.31 -0.96
CA GLN A 536 6.60 -5.93 -0.06
C GLN A 536 7.16 -7.18 -0.76
N ILE A 537 8.44 -7.15 -1.12
CA ILE A 537 9.06 -8.19 -1.95
C ILE A 537 10.31 -8.69 -1.24
N TYR A 538 10.26 -9.93 -0.74
CA TYR A 538 11.29 -10.44 0.14
C TYR A 538 11.45 -11.96 0.08
N SER A 539 12.62 -12.46 0.50
CA SER A 539 12.96 -13.90 0.55
C SER A 539 12.84 -14.62 -0.80
N ASN A 540 13.09 -13.92 -1.92
CA ASN A 540 13.15 -14.52 -3.25
C ASN A 540 14.61 -14.56 -3.76
N PRO A 541 14.97 -15.38 -4.76
CA PRO A 541 16.28 -15.28 -5.40
C PRO A 541 16.53 -13.89 -6.00
N THR A 542 15.58 -13.33 -6.73
CA THR A 542 15.58 -11.92 -7.13
C THR A 542 14.29 -11.26 -6.70
N GLY A 543 14.38 -10.08 -6.07
CA GLY A 543 13.17 -9.36 -5.68
C GLY A 543 12.37 -8.97 -6.92
N ILE A 544 12.92 -8.13 -7.78
CA ILE A 544 12.33 -7.71 -9.06
C ILE A 544 13.35 -7.92 -10.17
N LEU A 545 12.98 -8.68 -11.20
CA LEU A 545 13.75 -8.85 -12.43
C LEU A 545 13.03 -8.10 -13.58
N LEU A 546 13.71 -7.14 -14.18
CA LEU A 546 13.27 -6.45 -15.40
C LEU A 546 14.10 -6.98 -16.56
N THR A 547 13.49 -7.67 -17.52
CA THR A 547 14.22 -8.31 -18.63
C THR A 547 13.42 -8.31 -19.92
N SER A 548 14.04 -8.74 -21.00
CA SER A 548 13.41 -9.01 -22.28
C SER A 548 12.85 -10.42 -22.33
N PRO A 549 11.69 -10.64 -22.96
CA PRO A 549 11.17 -11.98 -23.15
C PRO A 549 12.07 -12.83 -24.05
N PRO A 550 12.14 -14.15 -23.83
CA PRO A 550 12.98 -15.05 -24.64
C PRO A 550 12.46 -15.24 -26.07
N VAL A 551 11.23 -14.82 -26.35
CA VAL A 551 10.59 -14.89 -27.66
C VAL A 551 10.26 -13.50 -28.18
N PRO A 552 10.28 -13.26 -29.51
CA PRO A 552 9.90 -11.97 -30.05
C PRO A 552 8.48 -11.57 -29.64
N VAL A 553 8.32 -10.36 -29.13
CA VAL A 553 7.03 -9.74 -28.78
C VAL A 553 6.76 -8.54 -29.69
N SER A 554 5.53 -8.08 -29.74
CA SER A 554 5.11 -6.93 -30.56
C SER A 554 5.55 -5.57 -30.00
N TYR A 555 6.15 -5.53 -28.81
CA TYR A 555 6.63 -4.32 -28.14
C TYR A 555 8.12 -4.42 -27.79
N ILE A 556 8.75 -3.28 -27.53
CA ILE A 556 10.12 -3.24 -26.98
C ILE A 556 9.99 -3.25 -25.46
N PRO A 557 10.55 -4.24 -24.74
CA PRO A 557 10.52 -4.30 -23.27
C PRO A 557 11.17 -3.08 -22.62
N GLY A 558 10.67 -2.66 -21.47
CA GLY A 558 11.21 -1.55 -20.71
C GLY A 558 10.21 -0.41 -20.47
N LEU A 559 10.69 0.77 -20.16
CA LEU A 559 9.91 1.93 -19.72
C LEU A 559 9.05 1.63 -18.47
N ASN A 560 9.43 0.62 -17.69
CA ASN A 560 8.73 0.20 -16.49
C ASN A 560 9.02 1.18 -15.36
N ARG A 561 8.10 1.23 -14.39
CA ARG A 561 8.19 2.08 -13.20
C ARG A 561 8.14 1.21 -11.96
N VAL A 562 9.18 1.29 -11.14
CA VAL A 562 9.27 0.58 -9.85
C VAL A 562 9.27 1.64 -8.76
N HIS A 563 8.14 1.82 -8.08
CA HIS A 563 7.90 2.93 -7.16
C HIS A 563 7.36 2.45 -5.82
N GLY A 564 7.87 3.01 -4.72
CA GLY A 564 7.29 2.88 -3.39
C GLY A 564 7.34 1.48 -2.77
N ASN A 565 8.19 0.58 -3.24
CA ASN A 565 8.26 -0.79 -2.73
C ASN A 565 9.25 -0.93 -1.57
N LEU A 566 9.00 -1.89 -0.69
CA LEU A 566 9.93 -2.39 0.31
C LEU A 566 10.51 -3.72 -0.20
N ILE A 567 11.83 -3.76 -0.46
CA ILE A 567 12.51 -4.88 -1.11
C ILE A 567 13.64 -5.38 -0.20
N GLY A 568 13.58 -6.63 0.25
CA GLY A 568 14.53 -7.26 1.17
C GLY A 568 14.12 -7.19 2.64
N ALA A 569 12.96 -6.62 2.94
CA ALA A 569 12.40 -6.60 4.29
C ALA A 569 10.88 -6.77 4.27
N GLN A 570 10.32 -7.10 5.42
CA GLN A 570 8.89 -7.23 5.67
C GLN A 570 8.44 -6.16 6.65
N ALA A 571 7.43 -5.36 6.29
CA ALA A 571 6.80 -4.44 7.23
C ALA A 571 5.90 -5.20 8.22
N PRO A 572 6.03 -4.96 9.52
CA PRO A 572 5.12 -5.53 10.53
C PRO A 572 3.73 -4.91 10.44
N PHE A 573 2.74 -5.57 11.06
CA PHE A 573 1.40 -5.00 11.25
C PHE A 573 1.40 -4.01 12.43
N GLY A 574 2.05 -2.83 12.28
CA GLY A 574 2.15 -1.85 13.36
C GLY A 574 3.26 -0.83 13.15
N PRO A 575 3.54 0.04 14.13
CA PRO A 575 4.56 1.08 14.03
C PRO A 575 6.00 0.56 14.21
N GLU A 576 6.21 -0.74 14.27
CA GLU A 576 7.53 -1.35 14.44
C GLU A 576 8.38 -1.20 13.17
N ALA A 577 9.69 -1.21 13.32
CA ALA A 577 10.63 -1.16 12.20
C ALA A 577 10.49 -2.40 11.29
N PRO A 578 10.73 -2.27 9.98
CA PRO A 578 10.72 -3.40 9.06
C PRO A 578 11.69 -4.50 9.50
N VAL A 579 11.24 -5.75 9.41
CA VAL A 579 12.05 -6.92 9.77
C VAL A 579 12.85 -7.35 8.54
N PRO A 580 14.19 -7.52 8.63
CA PRO A 580 15.00 -8.03 7.53
C PRO A 580 14.49 -9.40 7.03
N ARG A 581 14.23 -9.49 5.73
CA ARG A 581 13.83 -10.70 5.00
C ARG A 581 14.49 -10.67 3.62
N PRO A 582 15.80 -10.91 3.54
CA PRO A 582 16.57 -10.64 2.35
C PRO A 582 16.09 -11.43 1.13
N ASN A 583 16.11 -10.77 -0.04
CA ASN A 583 16.25 -11.48 -1.30
C ASN A 583 17.74 -11.78 -1.52
N LEU A 584 18.09 -12.66 -2.48
CA LEU A 584 19.49 -12.79 -2.86
C LEU A 584 19.94 -11.48 -3.54
N ARG A 585 19.18 -10.95 -4.53
CA ARG A 585 19.32 -9.60 -5.12
C ARG A 585 18.06 -8.78 -4.94
N GLY A 586 18.18 -7.46 -4.79
CA GLY A 586 17.03 -6.57 -4.67
C GLY A 586 16.32 -6.41 -6.02
N ILE A 587 16.90 -5.66 -6.95
CA ILE A 587 16.39 -5.43 -8.30
C ILE A 587 17.49 -5.82 -9.29
N HIS A 588 17.15 -6.52 -10.37
CA HIS A 588 18.03 -6.84 -11.48
C HIS A 588 17.42 -6.36 -12.79
N ILE A 589 18.17 -5.55 -13.54
CA ILE A 589 17.82 -5.08 -14.88
C ILE A 589 18.75 -5.77 -15.88
N LEU A 590 18.15 -6.56 -16.79
CA LEU A 590 18.86 -7.37 -17.79
C LEU A 590 18.14 -7.23 -19.13
N ASP A 591 18.83 -6.69 -20.15
CA ASP A 591 18.27 -6.45 -21.49
C ASP A 591 16.98 -5.61 -21.50
N SER A 592 16.83 -4.69 -20.54
CA SER A 592 15.66 -3.82 -20.40
C SER A 592 16.09 -2.37 -20.26
N SER A 593 15.44 -1.46 -20.99
CA SER A 593 15.88 -0.07 -21.13
C SER A 593 14.77 0.93 -20.80
N GLY A 594 15.17 2.14 -20.39
CA GLY A 594 14.26 3.24 -20.12
C GLY A 594 13.42 3.08 -18.85
N ASN A 595 13.81 2.19 -17.95
CA ASN A 595 13.08 1.97 -16.72
C ASN A 595 13.32 3.11 -15.71
N ARG A 596 12.33 3.33 -14.85
CA ARG A 596 12.43 4.27 -13.72
C ARG A 596 12.28 3.50 -12.42
N VAL A 597 13.35 3.45 -11.64
CA VAL A 597 13.38 2.84 -10.30
C VAL A 597 13.51 3.97 -9.28
N GLY A 598 12.46 4.19 -8.49
CA GLY A 598 12.35 5.34 -7.59
C GLY A 598 11.69 6.56 -8.24
N GLY A 599 11.80 7.70 -7.61
CA GLY A 599 11.15 8.93 -8.04
C GLY A 599 11.82 10.17 -7.46
N SER A 600 11.05 11.14 -7.00
CA SER A 600 11.62 12.28 -6.28
C SER A 600 12.10 11.84 -4.90
N PRO A 601 13.25 12.31 -4.43
CA PRO A 601 13.73 12.04 -3.08
C PRO A 601 12.68 12.41 -2.03
N GLN A 602 12.56 11.59 -0.97
CA GLN A 602 11.57 11.77 0.11
C GLN A 602 10.10 11.70 -0.32
N SER A 603 9.82 11.30 -1.55
CA SER A 603 8.46 11.07 -2.01
C SER A 603 7.99 9.64 -1.70
N VAL A 604 6.68 9.42 -1.82
CA VAL A 604 6.10 8.07 -1.72
C VAL A 604 6.57 7.14 -2.86
N GLU A 605 7.17 7.68 -3.91
CA GLU A 605 7.74 6.94 -5.05
C GLU A 605 9.06 6.24 -4.71
N ALA A 606 9.75 6.66 -3.66
CA ALA A 606 11.02 6.08 -3.23
C ALA A 606 10.82 4.60 -2.85
N ASN A 607 11.63 3.72 -3.45
CA ASN A 607 11.73 2.33 -2.99
C ASN A 607 12.68 2.26 -1.79
N ASN A 608 12.40 1.36 -0.86
CA ASN A 608 13.31 0.95 0.21
C ASN A 608 13.91 -0.38 -0.19
N ILE A 609 15.19 -0.39 -0.60
CA ILE A 609 15.91 -1.58 -1.11
C ILE A 609 16.98 -1.93 -0.10
N VAL A 610 16.64 -2.82 0.83
CA VAL A 610 17.46 -3.02 2.04
C VAL A 610 17.68 -4.49 2.35
N HIS A 611 18.82 -4.77 3.01
CA HIS A 611 19.18 -6.09 3.55
C HIS A 611 19.27 -7.23 2.53
N ASN A 612 19.32 -6.98 1.21
CA ASN A 612 19.51 -8.05 0.24
C ASN A 612 20.93 -8.65 0.37
N HIS A 613 21.08 -9.95 0.10
CA HIS A 613 22.36 -10.63 0.32
C HIS A 613 23.47 -10.21 -0.65
N LEU A 614 23.13 -9.77 -1.84
CA LEU A 614 24.02 -9.26 -2.87
C LEU A 614 23.71 -7.79 -3.14
N GLU A 615 23.63 -7.38 -4.41
CA GLU A 615 23.42 -6.00 -4.83
C GLU A 615 22.01 -5.50 -4.46
N GLY A 616 21.90 -4.21 -4.14
CA GLY A 616 20.61 -3.54 -4.03
C GLY A 616 19.93 -3.47 -5.40
N ILE A 617 20.61 -2.86 -6.39
CA ILE A 617 20.22 -2.80 -7.80
C ILE A 617 21.41 -3.24 -8.64
N LEU A 618 21.20 -4.25 -9.47
CA LEU A 618 22.17 -4.69 -10.49
C LEU A 618 21.62 -4.31 -11.87
N VAL A 619 22.42 -3.61 -12.68
CA VAL A 619 22.14 -3.37 -14.11
C VAL A 619 23.18 -4.09 -14.93
N SER A 620 22.81 -5.20 -15.55
CA SER A 620 23.73 -6.04 -16.35
C SER A 620 23.78 -5.67 -17.81
N SER A 621 22.68 -5.09 -18.32
CA SER A 621 22.59 -4.63 -19.71
C SER A 621 21.36 -3.73 -19.89
N GLY A 622 21.33 -3.02 -21.01
CA GLY A 622 20.32 -1.99 -21.27
C GLY A 622 20.73 -0.62 -20.74
N GLY A 623 20.23 0.41 -21.36
CA GLY A 623 20.53 1.80 -21.03
C GLY A 623 19.30 2.63 -20.74
N ASN A 624 19.53 3.92 -20.42
CA ASN A 624 18.48 4.87 -20.09
C ASN A 624 17.66 4.48 -18.85
N ASN A 625 18.24 3.70 -17.93
CA ASN A 625 17.59 3.29 -16.68
C ASN A 625 17.89 4.33 -15.60
N ARG A 626 16.86 5.03 -15.17
CA ARG A 626 16.96 6.04 -14.13
C ARG A 626 16.74 5.39 -12.76
N LEU A 627 17.79 5.40 -11.91
CA LEU A 627 17.82 4.78 -10.58
C LEU A 627 17.91 5.85 -9.49
N HIS A 628 16.93 6.73 -9.42
CA HIS A 628 17.00 7.97 -8.66
C HIS A 628 15.95 8.03 -7.56
N GLY A 629 16.28 8.60 -6.41
CA GLY A 629 15.33 8.82 -5.30
C GLY A 629 14.95 7.53 -4.58
N ASN A 630 15.85 6.55 -4.49
CA ASN A 630 15.65 5.34 -3.72
C ASN A 630 16.36 5.42 -2.37
N PHE A 631 15.84 4.74 -1.38
CA PHE A 631 16.57 4.46 -0.15
C PHE A 631 17.21 3.06 -0.28
N ILE A 632 18.55 3.03 -0.47
CA ILE A 632 19.29 1.79 -0.68
C ILE A 632 20.35 1.67 0.41
N ALA A 633 20.25 0.64 1.25
CA ALA A 633 21.16 0.46 2.39
C ALA A 633 21.22 -0.99 2.86
N ASP A 634 22.31 -1.32 3.58
CA ASP A 634 22.51 -2.60 4.25
C ASP A 634 22.43 -3.82 3.31
N ASN A 635 22.72 -3.64 2.03
CA ASN A 635 22.85 -4.74 1.07
C ASN A 635 24.25 -5.37 1.19
N GLY A 636 24.39 -6.64 0.88
CA GLY A 636 25.63 -7.38 1.07
C GLY A 636 26.75 -7.02 0.10
N ARG A 637 26.39 -6.38 -1.03
CA ARG A 637 27.29 -5.84 -2.05
C ARG A 637 26.94 -4.39 -2.36
N LEU A 638 27.30 -3.89 -3.54
CA LEU A 638 27.03 -2.52 -3.94
C LEU A 638 25.52 -2.22 -3.93
N ASP A 639 25.19 -1.00 -3.54
CA ASP A 639 23.81 -0.53 -3.58
C ASP A 639 23.31 -0.37 -5.02
N ILE A 640 24.17 0.13 -5.92
CA ILE A 640 24.00 0.12 -7.39
C ILE A 640 25.28 -0.46 -7.97
N ASP A 641 25.15 -1.44 -8.84
CA ASP A 641 26.24 -2.12 -9.54
C ASP A 641 25.89 -2.14 -11.04
N LEU A 642 26.75 -1.55 -11.88
CA LEU A 642 26.64 -1.51 -13.33
C LEU A 642 27.62 -2.52 -13.93
N SER A 643 27.13 -3.66 -14.39
CA SER A 643 27.96 -4.79 -14.78
C SER A 643 27.92 -5.05 -16.28
N THR A 644 28.89 -5.77 -16.77
CA THR A 644 28.95 -6.30 -18.17
C THR A 644 28.31 -7.67 -18.33
N GLY A 645 27.85 -8.28 -17.24
CA GLY A 645 27.31 -9.65 -17.23
C GLY A 645 26.15 -9.81 -16.21
N PRO A 646 25.57 -11.01 -16.14
CA PRO A 646 24.43 -11.28 -15.26
C PRO A 646 24.80 -11.30 -13.76
N GLU A 647 26.09 -11.24 -13.43
CA GLU A 647 26.61 -11.12 -12.06
C GLU A 647 27.21 -9.74 -11.87
N GLY A 648 27.09 -9.19 -10.65
CA GLY A 648 27.77 -7.96 -10.31
C GLY A 648 29.29 -8.15 -10.33
N ASP A 649 29.99 -7.24 -10.98
CA ASP A 649 31.43 -7.23 -11.10
C ASP A 649 32.11 -6.27 -10.11
N GLY A 650 31.33 -5.58 -9.29
CA GLY A 650 31.80 -4.67 -8.26
C GLY A 650 31.97 -3.24 -8.79
N ARG A 651 32.56 -2.40 -7.98
CA ARG A 651 32.71 -0.98 -8.32
C ARG A 651 33.66 -0.80 -9.49
N ASP A 652 33.20 -0.06 -10.49
CA ASP A 652 34.04 0.35 -11.61
C ASP A 652 34.89 1.56 -11.23
N PRO A 653 36.23 1.50 -11.48
CA PRO A 653 37.08 2.66 -11.34
C PRO A 653 36.73 3.68 -12.43
N PRO A 654 36.51 4.99 -12.07
CA PRO A 654 36.25 5.98 -13.08
C PRO A 654 37.38 6.10 -14.10
N ASP A 655 37.04 6.04 -15.38
CA ASP A 655 37.99 6.20 -16.51
C ASP A 655 37.74 7.53 -17.25
N PRO A 656 38.76 8.10 -17.90
CA PRO A 656 38.66 9.42 -18.56
C PRO A 656 37.81 9.42 -19.82
N ASP A 657 37.64 8.26 -20.44
CA ASP A 657 37.04 8.13 -21.77
C ASP A 657 35.56 7.68 -21.72
N ASP A 658 35.11 7.11 -20.59
CA ASP A 658 33.73 6.62 -20.35
C ASP A 658 33.20 5.76 -21.53
N LEU A 659 34.05 4.82 -21.98
CA LEU A 659 33.80 4.00 -23.17
C LEU A 659 33.35 2.58 -22.83
N ASP A 660 33.10 2.30 -21.57
CA ASP A 660 32.73 1.00 -21.08
C ASP A 660 31.37 0.55 -21.59
N GLU A 661 31.29 -0.75 -21.98
CA GLU A 661 30.03 -1.37 -22.36
C GLU A 661 29.43 -2.09 -21.15
N GLY A 662 28.11 -2.07 -21.00
CA GLY A 662 27.42 -2.71 -19.91
C GLY A 662 26.09 -2.05 -19.55
N GLY A 663 25.62 -2.34 -18.35
CA GLY A 663 24.41 -1.73 -17.80
C GLY A 663 24.53 -0.21 -17.72
N ASN A 664 23.54 0.54 -18.19
CA ASN A 664 23.56 2.01 -18.26
C ASN A 664 24.85 2.59 -18.88
N HIS A 665 25.46 1.84 -19.81
CA HIS A 665 26.75 2.18 -20.44
C HIS A 665 27.90 2.35 -19.44
N LYS A 666 27.78 1.79 -18.24
CA LYS A 666 28.72 1.89 -17.11
C LYS A 666 29.19 3.34 -16.86
N ILE A 667 28.25 4.29 -17.03
CA ILE A 667 28.53 5.73 -16.83
C ILE A 667 29.27 5.97 -15.51
N ASN A 668 30.38 6.68 -15.58
CA ASN A 668 31.25 6.94 -14.44
C ASN A 668 30.54 7.60 -13.26
N PRO A 669 30.77 7.13 -12.02
CA PRO A 669 30.30 7.83 -10.83
C PRO A 669 31.07 9.16 -10.62
N PRO A 670 30.49 10.16 -9.93
CA PRO A 670 31.20 11.36 -9.56
C PRO A 670 32.29 11.06 -8.54
N VAL A 671 33.38 11.82 -8.60
CA VAL A 671 34.48 11.75 -7.62
C VAL A 671 34.37 12.97 -6.69
N LEU A 672 33.95 12.77 -5.46
CA LEU A 672 33.91 13.81 -4.45
C LEU A 672 35.32 14.04 -3.88
N GLN A 673 35.85 15.25 -4.03
CA GLN A 673 37.21 15.58 -3.59
C GLN A 673 37.23 16.25 -2.23
N ARG A 674 36.25 17.12 -1.96
CA ARG A 674 36.16 17.84 -0.70
C ARG A 674 34.70 18.17 -0.40
N VAL A 675 34.30 17.95 0.86
CA VAL A 675 32.98 18.33 1.38
C VAL A 675 33.18 19.01 2.71
N VAL A 676 32.74 20.27 2.82
CA VAL A 676 32.94 21.09 4.02
C VAL A 676 31.63 21.69 4.44
N GLN A 677 31.27 21.60 5.71
CA GLN A 677 30.18 22.34 6.29
C GLN A 677 30.68 23.56 7.07
N ASP A 678 30.22 24.73 6.64
CA ASP A 678 30.43 25.98 7.30
C ASP A 678 29.07 26.62 7.67
N GLY A 679 28.80 26.71 8.96
CA GLY A 679 27.47 27.06 9.44
C GLY A 679 26.36 26.14 8.87
N ASN A 680 25.36 26.75 8.22
CA ASN A 680 24.27 26.03 7.58
C ASN A 680 24.55 25.64 6.12
N THR A 681 25.73 25.95 5.59
CA THR A 681 26.08 25.68 4.19
C THR A 681 27.06 24.52 4.10
N VAL A 682 26.72 23.51 3.32
CA VAL A 682 27.61 22.40 2.97
C VAL A 682 28.10 22.61 1.56
N GLN A 683 29.40 22.81 1.38
CA GLN A 683 30.05 23.03 0.10
C GLN A 683 30.67 21.73 -0.41
N PHE A 684 30.41 21.43 -1.66
CA PHE A 684 30.89 20.23 -2.36
C PHE A 684 31.83 20.62 -3.48
N ALA A 685 32.95 19.96 -3.56
CA ALA A 685 33.83 20.03 -4.69
C ALA A 685 34.14 18.62 -5.20
N GLY A 686 34.04 18.39 -6.49
CA GLY A 686 34.28 17.10 -7.10
C GLY A 686 34.55 17.18 -8.60
N GLN A 687 34.63 16.02 -9.21
CA GLN A 687 34.89 15.85 -10.63
C GLN A 687 33.97 14.79 -11.24
N LEU A 688 33.58 14.99 -12.50
CA LEU A 688 32.89 14.02 -13.33
C LEU A 688 33.85 13.54 -14.40
N PRO A 689 34.48 12.34 -14.24
CA PRO A 689 35.31 11.75 -15.26
C PRO A 689 34.49 11.29 -16.47
N GLY A 690 35.04 11.40 -17.69
CA GLY A 690 34.40 10.94 -18.92
C GLY A 690 33.14 11.67 -19.35
N ALA A 691 32.65 12.64 -18.56
CA ALA A 691 31.39 13.31 -18.82
C ALA A 691 31.41 14.14 -20.11
N SER A 692 30.38 13.98 -20.94
CA SER A 692 30.14 14.85 -22.10
C SER A 692 29.41 16.15 -21.69
N ALA A 693 29.45 17.18 -22.55
CA ALA A 693 28.68 18.39 -22.28
C ALA A 693 27.19 18.10 -22.20
N GLY A 694 26.53 18.50 -21.09
CA GLY A 694 25.12 18.21 -20.87
C GLY A 694 24.63 18.69 -19.50
N THR A 695 23.40 18.33 -19.17
CA THR A 695 22.83 18.55 -17.85
C THR A 695 22.79 17.21 -17.10
N TYR A 696 23.38 17.19 -15.93
CA TYR A 696 23.42 15.98 -15.08
C TYR A 696 22.57 16.21 -13.83
N GLY A 697 21.77 15.20 -13.46
CA GLY A 697 21.16 15.16 -12.14
C GLY A 697 22.15 14.58 -11.14
N LEU A 698 22.41 15.26 -10.04
CA LEU A 698 23.23 14.75 -8.94
C LEU A 698 22.34 14.31 -7.79
N GLU A 699 22.49 13.08 -7.36
CA GLU A 699 21.85 12.55 -6.16
C GLU A 699 22.87 12.36 -5.06
N ILE A 700 22.55 12.84 -3.85
CA ILE A 700 23.44 12.81 -2.70
C ILE A 700 22.82 11.96 -1.61
N VAL A 701 23.63 11.09 -1.01
CA VAL A 701 23.26 10.25 0.13
C VAL A 701 24.17 10.55 1.31
N ILE A 702 23.58 10.89 2.45
CA ILE A 702 24.30 11.23 3.69
C ILE A 702 24.05 10.14 4.73
N SER A 703 25.12 9.66 5.37
CA SER A 703 25.08 8.68 6.47
C SER A 703 25.58 9.32 7.75
N MET A 704 24.77 9.35 8.81
CA MET A 704 25.09 9.90 10.12
C MET A 704 25.62 8.84 11.07
N PRO A 705 26.76 9.05 11.77
CA PRO A 705 27.41 8.02 12.62
C PRO A 705 26.62 7.61 13.87
N ALA A 706 25.70 8.44 14.36
CA ALA A 706 25.02 8.26 15.65
C ALA A 706 23.58 7.74 15.55
N THR A 707 23.03 7.66 14.37
CA THR A 707 21.67 7.17 14.13
C THR A 707 21.71 6.25 12.92
N THR A 708 21.10 5.07 13.03
CA THR A 708 20.88 4.16 11.90
C THR A 708 19.93 4.77 10.83
N VAL A 709 19.77 6.07 10.82
CA VAL A 709 18.99 6.81 9.83
C VAL A 709 19.90 7.16 8.67
N TYR A 710 19.90 6.30 7.67
CA TYR A 710 20.49 6.59 6.39
C TYR A 710 19.61 7.61 5.65
N GLY A 711 20.21 8.77 5.38
CA GLY A 711 19.89 9.55 4.22
C GLY A 711 18.72 10.52 4.26
N SER A 712 19.03 11.81 4.29
CA SER A 712 18.29 12.76 3.49
C SER A 712 18.90 12.77 2.09
N GLN A 713 18.12 12.41 1.07
CA GLN A 713 18.56 12.49 -0.32
C GLN A 713 18.21 13.86 -0.88
N TYR A 714 19.19 14.51 -1.46
CA TYR A 714 19.00 15.76 -2.20
C TYR A 714 19.28 15.50 -3.65
N SER A 715 18.49 16.09 -4.54
CA SER A 715 18.67 16.02 -5.98
C SER A 715 18.85 17.43 -6.49
N GLU A 716 19.97 17.71 -7.14
CA GLU A 716 20.21 18.97 -7.81
C GLU A 716 20.56 18.74 -9.28
N ILE A 717 20.17 19.67 -10.15
CA ILE A 717 20.49 19.64 -11.58
C ILE A 717 21.69 20.54 -11.79
N ILE A 718 22.83 19.95 -12.18
CA ILE A 718 24.04 20.68 -12.50
C ILE A 718 24.15 20.84 -14.02
N PRO A 719 24.02 22.06 -14.56
CA PRO A 719 24.32 22.29 -15.97
C PRO A 719 25.83 22.33 -16.20
N LEU A 720 26.35 21.40 -16.98
CA LEU A 720 27.75 21.34 -17.35
C LEU A 720 27.93 21.76 -18.82
N ASN A 721 28.70 22.81 -19.05
CA ASN A 721 28.89 23.42 -20.38
C ASN A 721 30.27 23.13 -20.98
N HIS A 722 31.02 22.12 -20.50
CA HIS A 722 32.38 21.83 -20.92
C HIS A 722 32.55 20.52 -21.66
N THR A 723 33.51 20.47 -22.57
CA THR A 723 33.99 19.31 -23.33
C THR A 723 35.38 18.86 -22.85
N SER A 724 35.58 18.77 -21.57
CA SER A 724 36.82 18.23 -20.98
C SER A 724 36.58 16.77 -20.57
N PRO A 725 37.58 15.89 -20.70
CA PRO A 725 37.47 14.50 -20.24
C PRO A 725 37.24 14.38 -18.72
N VAL A 726 37.47 15.43 -17.96
CA VAL A 726 37.17 15.53 -16.52
C VAL A 726 36.58 16.89 -16.26
N ILE A 727 35.35 16.93 -15.76
CA ILE A 727 34.62 18.18 -15.51
C ILE A 727 34.57 18.42 -14.00
N PRO A 728 35.24 19.48 -13.49
CA PRO A 728 35.10 19.88 -12.09
C PRO A 728 33.73 20.48 -11.85
N PHE A 729 33.16 20.21 -10.69
CA PHE A 729 31.92 20.83 -10.22
C PHE A 729 32.03 21.29 -8.76
N THR A 730 31.28 22.32 -8.44
CA THR A 730 31.06 22.79 -7.08
C THR A 730 29.58 23.10 -6.92
N PHE A 731 29.01 22.79 -5.77
CA PHE A 731 27.67 23.24 -5.42
C PHE A 731 27.50 23.36 -3.90
N GLU A 732 26.45 24.00 -3.46
CA GLU A 732 26.16 24.27 -2.06
C GLU A 732 24.80 23.71 -1.68
N LEU A 733 24.72 23.13 -0.49
CA LEU A 733 23.49 22.63 0.12
C LEU A 733 23.24 23.35 1.43
N GLN A 734 22.02 23.77 1.70
CA GLN A 734 21.64 24.32 2.99
C GLN A 734 21.19 23.20 3.94
N SER A 735 21.80 23.13 5.11
CA SER A 735 21.46 22.16 6.16
C SER A 735 21.29 22.86 7.49
N ALA A 736 20.12 22.68 8.11
CA ALA A 736 19.84 23.20 9.45
C ALA A 736 20.45 22.33 10.58
N ILE A 737 21.06 21.20 10.22
CA ILE A 737 21.69 20.28 11.18
C ILE A 737 23.20 20.21 10.93
N ASP A 738 23.95 19.98 12.00
CA ASP A 738 25.39 19.74 11.92
C ASP A 738 25.65 18.35 11.32
N LEU A 739 26.24 18.33 10.12
CA LEU A 739 26.62 17.14 9.37
C LEU A 739 28.10 16.82 9.47
N ARG A 740 28.90 17.61 10.19
CA ARG A 740 30.34 17.38 10.33
C ARG A 740 30.62 16.01 10.94
N GLY A 741 31.52 15.27 10.32
CA GLY A 741 31.83 13.90 10.70
C GLY A 741 30.90 12.84 10.07
N ALA A 742 29.79 13.23 9.46
CA ALA A 742 28.99 12.34 8.62
C ALA A 742 29.74 11.95 7.34
N HIS A 743 29.28 10.90 6.68
CA HIS A 743 29.80 10.47 5.39
C HIS A 743 28.77 10.73 4.30
N ILE A 744 29.26 11.08 3.13
CA ILE A 744 28.47 11.41 1.97
C ILE A 744 28.99 10.68 0.75
N ARG A 745 28.08 10.29 -0.14
CA ARG A 745 28.38 9.77 -1.47
C ARG A 745 27.36 10.30 -2.48
N ALA A 746 27.69 10.23 -3.74
CA ALA A 746 26.82 10.74 -4.79
C ALA A 746 26.76 9.80 -6.00
N SER A 747 25.66 9.89 -6.75
CA SER A 747 25.52 9.32 -8.09
C SER A 747 25.09 10.42 -9.07
N ILE A 748 25.32 10.22 -10.36
CA ILE A 748 24.84 11.11 -11.41
C ILE A 748 23.85 10.40 -12.33
N THR A 749 22.98 11.20 -12.93
CA THR A 749 22.10 10.76 -14.01
C THR A 749 22.31 11.69 -15.20
N ASP A 750 22.68 11.14 -16.36
CA ASP A 750 22.93 11.89 -17.59
C ASP A 750 21.65 12.33 -18.31
N THR A 751 21.78 13.09 -19.40
CA THR A 751 20.65 13.55 -20.22
C THR A 751 19.87 12.41 -20.90
N SER A 752 20.49 11.25 -21.05
CA SER A 752 19.90 10.03 -21.59
C SER A 752 19.20 9.20 -20.51
N LEU A 753 19.24 9.65 -19.26
CA LEU A 753 18.67 8.97 -18.06
C LEU A 753 19.46 7.73 -17.64
N ASN A 754 20.74 7.60 -17.96
CA ASN A 754 21.59 6.60 -17.35
C ASN A 754 22.02 7.10 -15.96
N THR A 755 21.82 6.30 -14.92
CA THR A 755 22.30 6.59 -13.57
C THR A 755 23.55 5.77 -13.31
N SER A 756 24.58 6.42 -12.73
CA SER A 756 25.85 5.80 -12.36
C SER A 756 25.74 4.97 -11.06
N GLU A 757 26.79 4.25 -10.74
CA GLU A 757 27.06 3.79 -9.39
C GLU A 757 27.22 4.96 -8.42
N TYR A 758 27.22 4.68 -7.12
CA TYR A 758 27.57 5.69 -6.12
C TYR A 758 29.09 5.88 -6.03
N SER A 759 29.54 7.11 -5.84
CA SER A 759 30.92 7.43 -5.48
C SER A 759 31.38 6.71 -4.22
N GLU A 760 32.69 6.77 -3.93
CA GLU A 760 33.22 6.45 -2.60
C GLU A 760 32.60 7.35 -1.52
N TRP A 761 32.57 6.84 -0.29
CA TRP A 761 32.15 7.62 0.85
C TRP A 761 33.21 8.69 1.20
N THR A 762 32.82 9.95 1.20
CA THR A 762 33.66 11.10 1.59
C THR A 762 33.16 11.65 2.93
N ARG A 763 34.05 11.95 3.84
CA ARG A 763 33.70 12.54 5.13
C ARG A 763 33.37 14.03 4.94
N ILE A 764 32.36 14.52 5.65
CA ILE A 764 32.06 15.96 5.74
C ILE A 764 32.97 16.56 6.81
N GLU A 765 33.80 17.50 6.41
CA GLU A 765 34.74 18.18 7.29
C GLU A 765 34.13 19.51 7.77
N GLY A 766 34.66 20.05 8.85
CA GLY A 766 34.41 21.41 9.29
C GLY A 766 35.27 22.41 8.49
N PRO A 767 34.91 23.69 8.52
CA PRO A 767 35.78 24.75 8.01
C PRO A 767 37.07 24.82 8.84
N THR A 768 38.08 25.48 8.28
CA THR A 768 39.32 25.75 9.02
C THR A 768 39.00 26.70 10.17
N ASP A 769 39.46 26.36 11.36
CA ASP A 769 39.41 27.13 12.58
C ASP A 769 40.84 27.10 13.13
N THR A 770 41.61 28.21 12.87
CA THR A 770 43.07 28.23 13.08
C THR A 770 43.45 28.39 14.55
N ASP A 771 42.64 29.10 15.30
CA ASP A 771 42.93 29.39 16.71
C ASP A 771 42.12 28.50 17.70
N GLY A 772 41.10 27.73 17.19
CA GLY A 772 40.41 26.68 17.91
C GLY A 772 39.38 27.19 18.89
N ASP A 773 38.81 28.36 18.67
CA ASP A 773 37.79 28.97 19.53
C ASP A 773 36.38 28.45 19.27
N GLY A 774 36.14 27.79 18.10
CA GLY A 774 34.87 27.24 17.68
C GLY A 774 34.18 28.03 16.54
N ILE A 775 34.70 29.18 16.19
CA ILE A 775 34.30 30.00 15.03
C ILE A 775 35.30 29.74 13.89
N SER A 776 34.84 29.64 12.69
CA SER A 776 35.74 29.40 11.57
C SER A 776 36.42 30.63 11.07
N ASP A 777 37.67 30.49 10.59
CA ASP A 777 38.43 31.60 9.97
C ASP A 777 37.59 32.37 8.94
N SER A 778 36.83 31.68 8.13
CA SER A 778 35.99 32.26 7.06
C SER A 778 34.83 33.10 7.59
N VAL A 779 34.30 32.80 8.75
CA VAL A 779 33.24 33.55 9.40
C VAL A 779 33.84 34.85 9.98
N GLU A 780 34.96 34.75 10.68
CA GLU A 780 35.61 35.89 11.31
C GLU A 780 36.22 36.88 10.29
N GLU A 781 36.94 36.35 9.29
CA GLU A 781 37.51 37.16 8.17
C GLU A 781 36.38 37.77 7.29
N GLY A 782 35.20 37.20 7.28
CA GLY A 782 34.02 37.72 6.54
C GLY A 782 33.34 38.91 7.22
N LEU A 783 33.65 39.18 8.48
CA LEU A 783 33.12 40.36 9.19
C LEU A 783 33.82 41.66 8.72
N ALA A 784 33.10 42.76 8.87
CA ALA A 784 33.50 44.06 8.27
C ALA A 784 34.91 44.54 8.64
N THR A 785 35.45 44.08 9.75
CA THR A 785 36.80 44.47 10.25
C THR A 785 37.78 43.30 10.25
N GLY A 786 37.31 42.05 10.47
CA GLY A 786 38.18 40.87 10.71
C GLY A 786 39.14 41.02 11.90
N ASP A 787 39.00 42.08 12.63
CA ASP A 787 39.76 42.51 13.85
C ASP A 787 38.78 43.40 14.63
N ALA A 788 37.84 42.75 15.31
CA ALA A 788 36.75 43.46 15.99
C ALA A 788 37.14 44.03 17.36
N ASN A 789 38.22 43.53 17.96
CA ASN A 789 38.81 44.06 19.19
C ASN A 789 39.77 45.23 18.91
N GLU A 790 40.08 45.56 17.61
CA GLU A 790 40.92 46.68 17.14
C GLU A 790 42.38 46.65 17.66
N ASP A 791 42.96 45.44 17.91
CA ASP A 791 44.32 45.29 18.41
C ASP A 791 45.39 45.12 17.31
N GLY A 792 44.96 44.99 16.03
CA GLY A 792 45.84 44.85 14.87
C GLY A 792 46.17 43.41 14.49
N VAL A 793 45.61 42.43 15.15
CA VAL A 793 45.72 41.03 14.84
C VAL A 793 44.32 40.52 14.37
N PRO A 794 44.17 39.74 13.28
CA PRO A 794 42.91 39.19 12.89
C PRO A 794 42.32 38.25 13.96
N ASP A 795 41.01 38.38 14.25
CA ASP A 795 40.32 37.56 15.26
C ASP A 795 40.51 36.07 15.00
N ALA A 796 40.44 35.63 13.74
CA ALA A 796 40.68 34.21 13.32
C ALA A 796 42.05 33.62 13.70
N ARG A 797 42.90 34.39 14.39
CA ARG A 797 44.22 33.97 14.87
C ARG A 797 44.40 34.17 16.38
N GLN A 798 43.33 34.59 17.03
CA GLN A 798 43.36 34.97 18.45
C GLN A 798 42.44 34.07 19.28
N GLY A 799 42.83 32.88 19.68
CA GLY A 799 41.98 31.97 20.46
C GLY A 799 41.41 32.53 21.78
N HIS A 800 41.64 33.80 22.07
CA HIS A 800 41.02 34.52 23.19
C HIS A 800 40.00 35.57 22.74
N VAL A 801 39.71 35.65 21.41
CA VAL A 801 38.74 36.51 20.77
C VAL A 801 37.94 35.68 19.80
N ALA A 802 36.61 35.73 19.87
CA ALA A 802 35.70 35.02 18.98
C ALA A 802 34.69 35.98 18.41
N SER A 803 34.63 36.07 17.10
CA SER A 803 33.73 36.99 16.37
C SER A 803 32.80 36.28 15.45
N PHE A 804 31.48 36.51 15.53
CA PHE A 804 30.47 35.85 14.71
C PHE A 804 29.27 36.72 14.39
N PRO A 805 28.58 36.50 13.26
CA PRO A 805 27.37 37.20 12.90
C PRO A 805 26.19 36.79 13.78
N VAL A 806 25.30 37.75 14.10
CA VAL A 806 24.03 37.54 14.78
C VAL A 806 22.86 37.94 13.88
N LEU A 807 21.77 37.18 13.86
CA LEU A 807 20.71 37.28 12.88
C LEU A 807 20.01 38.68 12.82
N LEU A 808 19.92 39.38 13.94
CA LEU A 808 19.11 40.58 14.04
C LEU A 808 19.92 41.88 14.11
N SER A 809 21.23 41.81 14.39
CA SER A 809 21.98 43.00 14.79
C SER A 809 23.46 43.11 14.36
N GLY A 810 23.87 42.42 13.29
CA GLY A 810 25.24 42.52 12.77
C GLY A 810 26.18 41.44 13.32
N SER A 811 27.21 41.81 14.07
CA SER A 811 28.18 40.87 14.67
C SER A 811 28.33 41.06 16.18
N LEU A 812 28.71 39.99 16.83
CA LEU A 812 29.06 39.94 18.25
C LEU A 812 30.49 39.43 18.38
N THR A 813 31.29 40.05 19.24
CA THR A 813 32.64 39.62 19.57
C THR A 813 32.75 39.37 21.05
N ILE A 814 33.25 38.22 21.43
CA ILE A 814 33.62 37.85 22.80
C ILE A 814 35.16 37.99 22.91
N ALA A 815 35.66 38.89 23.75
CA ALA A 815 37.06 39.07 23.96
C ALA A 815 37.46 38.84 25.43
N THR A 816 38.44 37.99 25.65
CA THR A 816 39.01 37.73 26.95
C THR A 816 40.41 38.29 27.06
N PRO A 817 41.01 38.47 28.26
CA PRO A 817 42.42 38.87 28.37
C PRO A 817 43.36 37.85 27.73
N GLU A 818 44.50 38.32 27.22
CA GLU A 818 45.55 37.40 26.74
C GLU A 818 45.93 36.34 27.78
N GLY A 819 46.14 35.10 27.32
CA GLY A 819 46.50 33.98 28.17
C GLY A 819 45.35 33.08 28.55
N PHE A 820 44.13 33.41 28.21
CA PHE A 820 42.96 32.53 28.21
C PHE A 820 42.66 31.99 26.80
N THR A 821 41.93 30.92 26.70
CA THR A 821 41.52 30.33 25.41
C THR A 821 40.02 30.06 25.42
N LEU A 822 39.30 30.67 24.47
CA LEU A 822 37.92 30.39 24.17
C LEU A 822 37.82 29.05 23.41
N ARG A 823 36.76 28.32 23.64
CA ARG A 823 36.44 27.07 22.95
C ARG A 823 34.92 26.93 22.77
N ASN A 824 34.52 26.18 21.74
CA ASN A 824 33.12 25.83 21.51
C ASN A 824 32.19 27.03 21.48
N VAL A 825 32.68 28.18 21.03
CA VAL A 825 31.87 29.39 20.90
C VAL A 825 30.82 29.17 19.82
N SER A 826 29.57 29.46 20.13
CA SER A 826 28.48 29.31 19.17
C SER A 826 27.26 30.18 19.55
N ALA A 827 26.57 30.72 18.53
CA ALA A 827 25.23 31.28 18.70
C ALA A 827 24.18 30.17 18.79
N GLU A 828 23.20 30.32 19.65
CA GLU A 828 22.15 29.33 19.86
C GLU A 828 20.75 29.93 19.62
N SER A 829 19.88 29.11 19.03
CA SER A 829 18.49 29.49 18.84
C SER A 829 17.69 29.45 20.14
N LEU A 830 16.98 30.53 20.43
CA LEU A 830 16.02 30.64 21.54
C LEU A 830 14.95 29.54 21.52
N LEU A 831 14.65 28.96 20.37
CA LEU A 831 13.65 27.90 20.25
C LEU A 831 14.06 26.59 20.94
N ALA A 832 15.35 26.42 21.22
CA ALA A 832 15.88 25.24 21.93
C ALA A 832 15.75 25.33 23.47
N LEU A 833 15.43 26.51 24.00
CA LEU A 833 15.40 26.79 25.43
C LEU A 833 13.97 27.11 25.91
N PRO A 834 13.68 26.93 27.23
CA PRO A 834 12.42 27.38 27.79
C PRO A 834 12.23 28.89 27.60
N PRO A 835 11.03 29.39 27.25
CA PRO A 835 10.83 30.80 26.99
C PRO A 835 11.04 31.64 28.27
N LEU A 836 11.82 32.71 28.17
CA LEU A 836 11.95 33.73 29.22
C LEU A 836 10.88 34.81 29.01
N THR A 837 9.88 34.86 29.89
CA THR A 837 8.77 35.81 29.76
C THR A 837 9.21 37.22 30.15
N GLY A 838 8.85 38.19 29.30
CA GLY A 838 9.07 39.59 29.57
C GLY A 838 10.46 40.14 29.19
N GLN A 839 11.26 39.31 28.55
CA GLN A 839 12.57 39.69 28.04
C GLN A 839 12.68 39.40 26.54
N GLU A 840 13.46 40.21 25.82
CA GLU A 840 13.84 40.05 24.42
C GLU A 840 15.36 39.92 24.36
N PHE A 841 15.88 39.12 23.48
CA PHE A 841 17.31 38.88 23.25
C PHE A 841 17.71 39.54 21.92
N PRO A 842 18.19 40.80 21.92
CA PRO A 842 18.51 41.54 20.68
C PRO A 842 19.73 40.97 19.94
N HIS A 843 20.59 40.23 20.63
CA HIS A 843 21.82 39.64 20.08
C HIS A 843 21.85 38.11 20.22
N GLU A 844 20.67 37.45 20.26
CA GLU A 844 20.57 36.00 20.46
C GLU A 844 21.14 35.50 21.78
N ILE A 845 21.27 34.18 21.90
CA ILE A 845 21.96 33.53 23.02
C ILE A 845 23.20 32.89 22.45
N TRP A 846 24.25 32.91 23.22
CA TRP A 846 25.50 32.26 22.85
C TRP A 846 26.07 31.46 24.00
N HIS A 847 26.84 30.46 23.63
CA HIS A 847 27.53 29.54 24.50
C HIS A 847 29.02 29.64 24.25
N PHE A 848 29.84 29.46 25.32
CA PHE A 848 31.28 29.35 25.20
C PHE A 848 31.85 28.54 26.36
N GLU A 849 33.03 28.03 26.16
CA GLU A 849 33.92 27.50 27.18
C GLU A 849 35.19 28.38 27.22
N LEU A 850 35.72 28.66 28.41
CA LEU A 850 36.94 29.38 28.60
C LEU A 850 37.91 28.55 29.43
N ASP A 851 39.09 28.31 28.88
CA ASP A 851 40.19 27.56 29.48
C ASP A 851 41.33 28.51 29.95
N GLY A 852 42.08 28.12 30.96
CA GLY A 852 43.24 28.86 31.44
C GLY A 852 43.04 29.58 32.77
N LEU A 853 41.89 29.43 33.44
CA LEU A 853 41.76 29.99 34.79
C LEU A 853 42.54 29.18 35.82
N ALA A 854 43.00 29.86 36.85
CA ALA A 854 43.41 29.16 38.05
C ALA A 854 42.13 28.62 38.77
N ASN A 855 42.21 27.44 39.42
CA ASN A 855 41.09 26.89 40.16
C ASN A 855 40.51 27.93 41.16
N GLY A 856 39.25 28.25 41.05
CA GLY A 856 38.60 29.33 41.84
C GLY A 856 38.99 30.73 41.39
N GLY A 857 39.67 30.88 40.27
CA GLY A 857 40.10 32.17 39.71
C GLY A 857 38.93 32.99 39.14
N SER A 858 39.18 34.29 38.92
CA SER A 858 38.19 35.17 38.31
C SER A 858 38.69 35.72 36.98
N VAL A 859 37.76 36.00 36.04
CA VAL A 859 38.02 36.65 34.76
C VAL A 859 36.96 37.70 34.49
N THR A 860 37.38 38.76 33.80
CA THR A 860 36.48 39.71 33.21
C THR A 860 36.68 39.69 31.71
N MET A 861 35.64 39.43 30.96
CA MET A 861 35.64 39.44 29.50
C MET A 861 34.73 40.54 28.95
N ALA A 862 35.00 40.97 27.75
CA ALA A 862 34.19 41.96 27.06
C ALA A 862 33.35 41.31 25.98
N VAL A 863 32.12 41.71 25.89
CA VAL A 863 31.24 41.42 24.75
C VAL A 863 30.99 42.73 23.99
N LEU A 864 31.40 42.75 22.75
CA LEU A 864 31.28 43.87 21.84
C LEU A 864 30.17 43.55 20.83
N THR A 865 29.36 44.56 20.51
CA THR A 865 28.31 44.38 19.49
C THR A 865 28.54 45.47 18.41
N SER A 866 28.34 45.09 17.15
CA SER A 866 28.40 46.06 16.04
C SER A 866 27.19 47.01 16.00
N SER A 867 26.19 46.79 16.83
CA SER A 867 25.03 47.66 17.05
C SER A 867 25.29 48.62 18.23
N GLU A 868 24.76 49.84 18.16
CA GLU A 868 25.00 50.92 19.17
C GLU A 868 24.38 50.66 20.55
N GLN A 869 23.65 49.55 20.76
CA GLN A 869 22.94 49.24 22.01
C GLN A 869 23.19 47.80 22.46
N PRO A 870 23.94 47.56 23.54
CA PRO A 870 24.23 46.21 24.03
C PRO A 870 23.09 45.52 24.79
N GLY A 871 21.93 46.14 24.96
CA GLY A 871 20.81 45.69 25.78
C GLY A 871 20.75 46.34 27.14
N ASP A 872 19.56 46.23 27.83
CA ASP A 872 19.32 46.84 29.17
C ASP A 872 19.77 45.90 30.31
N GLY A 873 19.98 44.61 30.05
CA GLY A 873 20.33 43.58 31.02
C GLY A 873 21.03 42.39 30.41
N PHE A 874 21.27 41.40 31.22
CA PHE A 874 21.86 40.13 30.79
C PHE A 874 21.26 38.95 31.57
N HIS A 875 20.86 37.90 30.85
CA HIS A 875 20.35 36.69 31.46
C HIS A 875 21.16 35.47 31.04
N GLY A 876 21.50 34.64 32.04
CA GLY A 876 22.12 33.32 31.85
C GLY A 876 21.08 32.21 31.85
N PHE A 877 21.38 31.13 31.15
CA PHE A 877 20.61 29.89 31.22
C PHE A 877 21.52 28.72 31.59
N GLY A 878 21.38 28.21 32.78
CA GLY A 878 22.14 27.10 33.31
C GLY A 878 21.87 26.88 34.78
N PRO A 879 22.62 26.00 35.42
CA PRO A 879 22.58 25.84 36.89
C PRO A 879 23.29 27.01 37.53
N THR A 880 22.93 27.30 38.79
CA THR A 880 23.60 28.25 39.65
C THR A 880 23.99 27.55 40.97
N PRO A 881 24.91 28.08 41.75
CA PRO A 881 25.29 27.47 43.07
C PRO A 881 24.08 27.25 43.98
N ASP A 882 23.05 28.08 43.89
CA ASP A 882 21.83 27.95 44.69
C ASP A 882 20.79 27.01 44.07
N ASN A 883 20.85 26.76 42.77
CA ASN A 883 19.92 25.87 42.06
C ASN A 883 20.67 25.06 40.97
N PRO A 884 20.95 23.77 41.23
CA PRO A 884 21.69 22.92 40.28
C PRO A 884 20.88 22.48 39.08
N VAL A 885 19.60 22.80 38.99
CA VAL A 885 18.76 22.50 37.78
C VAL A 885 18.86 23.68 36.82
N PRO A 886 19.15 23.47 35.52
CA PRO A 886 19.23 24.53 34.55
C PRO A 886 17.97 25.38 34.49
N HIS A 887 18.08 26.70 34.64
CA HIS A 887 17.01 27.67 34.64
C HIS A 887 17.48 29.03 34.15
N TRP A 888 16.56 29.94 33.77
CA TRP A 888 16.88 31.31 33.51
C TRP A 888 17.13 32.08 34.80
N TYR A 889 18.19 32.89 34.84
CA TYR A 889 18.50 33.76 35.96
C TYR A 889 19.03 35.11 35.46
N ASP A 890 18.70 36.17 36.21
CA ASP A 890 19.27 37.47 36.01
C ASP A 890 20.78 37.43 36.35
N PHE A 891 21.63 37.79 35.38
CA PHE A 891 23.06 37.76 35.54
C PHE A 891 23.62 39.19 35.73
N SER A 892 22.85 40.12 36.29
CA SER A 892 23.35 41.44 36.67
C SER A 892 24.50 41.37 37.69
N TYR A 893 25.46 42.31 37.61
CA TYR A 893 26.65 42.33 38.45
C TYR A 893 26.32 42.49 39.94
N ASP A 894 26.73 41.54 40.79
CA ASP A 894 26.48 41.50 42.23
C ASP A 894 27.63 41.95 43.07
N GLY A 895 28.71 42.45 42.49
CA GLY A 895 29.97 42.82 43.18
C GLY A 895 31.07 41.78 43.04
N THR A 896 30.75 40.57 42.53
CA THR A 896 31.71 39.48 42.36
C THR A 896 31.54 38.83 40.94
N THR A 897 30.34 38.49 40.58
CA THR A 897 29.97 37.88 39.29
C THR A 897 28.84 38.63 38.65
N GLY A 898 28.71 38.55 37.31
CA GLY A 898 27.61 39.13 36.58
C GLY A 898 28.00 40.06 35.50
N ALA A 899 27.02 40.57 34.79
CA ALA A 899 27.16 41.51 33.65
C ALA A 899 27.09 42.96 34.11
N GLN A 900 27.97 43.78 33.62
CA GLN A 900 27.99 45.21 33.77
C GLN A 900 27.99 45.88 32.39
N ILE A 901 26.99 46.72 32.11
CA ILE A 901 26.93 47.49 30.86
C ILE A 901 27.85 48.69 30.97
N ASP A 902 28.82 48.83 30.07
CA ASP A 902 29.83 49.91 30.05
C ASP A 902 29.90 50.54 28.65
N GLY A 903 29.01 51.50 28.41
CA GLY A 903 28.90 52.19 27.11
C GLY A 903 28.30 51.29 26.03
N ASP A 904 29.09 50.94 25.06
CA ASP A 904 28.77 50.11 23.87
C ASP A 904 29.11 48.63 24.04
N ARG A 905 29.55 48.23 25.23
CA ARG A 905 29.97 46.83 25.54
C ARG A 905 29.37 46.31 26.83
N VAL A 906 29.34 45.01 26.96
CA VAL A 906 29.01 44.31 28.22
C VAL A 906 30.26 43.69 28.80
N LEU A 907 30.56 44.01 30.05
CA LEU A 907 31.62 43.38 30.82
C LEU A 907 31.03 42.24 31.62
N LEU A 908 31.50 41.00 31.38
CA LEU A 908 31.03 39.80 32.07
C LEU A 908 32.10 39.39 33.11
N HIS A 909 31.73 39.35 34.37
CA HIS A 909 32.57 38.98 35.47
C HIS A 909 32.22 37.56 35.90
N PHE A 910 33.19 36.66 35.84
CA PHE A 910 33.04 35.26 36.23
C PHE A 910 34.03 34.85 37.30
N VAL A 911 33.62 33.83 38.06
CA VAL A 911 34.50 33.14 39.02
C VAL A 911 34.30 31.63 38.78
N ASP A 912 35.39 30.89 38.58
CA ASP A 912 35.38 29.44 38.37
C ASP A 912 34.68 28.73 39.56
N GLY A 913 33.65 27.93 39.25
CA GLY A 913 32.73 27.32 40.22
C GLY A 913 31.66 28.28 40.76
N GLY A 914 31.59 29.55 40.28
CA GLY A 914 30.68 30.58 40.76
C GLY A 914 29.38 30.67 39.94
N ARG A 915 28.57 31.72 40.18
CA ARG A 915 27.40 32.02 39.41
C ARG A 915 27.83 32.41 37.99
N GLY A 916 27.26 31.81 36.96
CA GLY A 916 27.63 32.01 35.55
C GLY A 916 28.54 30.89 35.02
N ASP A 917 29.19 30.13 35.88
CA ASP A 917 29.88 28.93 35.49
C ASP A 917 28.94 27.72 35.64
N HIS A 918 28.53 27.16 34.50
CA HIS A 918 27.45 26.18 34.46
C HIS A 918 27.87 24.74 34.79
N ASP A 919 29.17 24.46 34.87
CA ASP A 919 29.62 23.17 35.36
C ASP A 919 29.72 23.12 36.90
N LEU A 920 29.66 24.31 37.58
CA LEU A 920 29.70 24.53 39.03
C LEU A 920 30.93 23.88 39.71
N THR A 921 31.99 23.59 38.92
CA THR A 921 33.14 22.83 39.37
C THR A 921 34.36 23.75 39.39
N VAL A 922 35.08 23.80 40.52
CA VAL A 922 36.32 24.56 40.60
C VAL A 922 37.43 23.77 39.93
N ASN A 923 37.54 23.91 38.59
CA ASN A 923 38.44 23.09 37.76
C ASN A 923 39.32 23.92 36.83
N GLY A 924 39.16 25.26 36.81
CA GLY A 924 39.88 26.14 35.91
C GLY A 924 39.33 26.28 34.51
N ILE A 925 38.16 25.69 34.25
CA ILE A 925 37.39 25.80 33.02
C ILE A 925 36.08 26.52 33.39
N LEU A 926 35.62 27.44 32.55
CA LEU A 926 34.37 28.14 32.74
C LEU A 926 33.48 27.84 31.55
N THR A 927 32.29 27.32 31.82
CA THR A 927 31.26 27.05 30.78
C THR A 927 30.09 27.97 31.00
N SER A 928 29.71 28.73 30.01
CA SER A 928 28.60 29.69 30.17
C SER A 928 27.68 29.75 28.96
N ARG A 929 26.42 30.08 29.20
CA ARG A 929 25.41 30.30 28.22
C ARG A 929 24.50 31.45 28.63
N GLY A 930 24.28 32.41 27.74
CA GLY A 930 23.43 33.57 28.04
C GLY A 930 23.42 34.58 26.92
N GLY A 931 22.76 35.71 27.16
CA GLY A 931 22.71 36.79 26.20
C GLY A 931 22.20 38.11 26.81
N SER A 932 22.50 39.19 26.14
CA SER A 932 21.96 40.53 26.46
C SER A 932 20.45 40.54 26.28
N THR A 933 19.75 41.27 27.17
CA THR A 933 18.29 41.33 27.16
C THR A 933 17.77 42.74 27.22
N ASN A 934 16.62 42.99 26.58
CA ASN A 934 15.80 44.17 26.74
C ASN A 934 14.50 43.80 27.47
N ALA A 935 14.08 44.64 28.41
CA ALA A 935 12.80 44.43 29.09
C ALA A 935 11.64 44.72 28.12
N LEU A 936 10.80 43.74 27.94
CA LEU A 936 9.60 43.91 27.10
C LEU A 936 8.45 44.53 27.93
N PRO A 937 7.70 45.46 27.36
CA PRO A 937 6.49 45.96 28.01
C PRO A 937 5.51 44.85 28.32
N PRO A 938 4.73 44.94 29.42
CA PRO A 938 3.83 43.86 29.82
C PRO A 938 2.82 43.51 28.71
N LEU A 939 2.42 42.22 28.62
CA LEU A 939 1.36 41.83 27.68
C LEU A 939 0.07 42.54 28.01
N PRO A 940 -0.66 43.06 27.01
CA PRO A 940 -1.96 43.70 27.29
C PRO A 940 -2.97 42.63 27.72
N ASP A 941 -3.80 42.97 28.70
CA ASP A 941 -4.88 42.10 29.14
C ASP A 941 -5.96 41.98 28.06
N PRO A 942 -6.28 40.79 27.56
CA PRO A 942 -7.33 40.61 26.57
C PRO A 942 -8.73 40.80 27.20
N SER A 943 -9.61 41.50 26.51
CA SER A 943 -10.99 41.64 26.85
C SER A 943 -11.87 40.60 26.15
N PHE A 944 -12.80 40.01 26.86
CA PHE A 944 -13.71 38.96 26.36
C PHE A 944 -15.16 39.47 26.32
N ARG A 945 -15.86 39.26 25.21
CA ARG A 945 -17.27 39.60 25.06
C ARG A 945 -18.02 38.45 24.39
N VAL A 946 -19.01 37.90 25.08
CA VAL A 946 -19.92 36.89 24.50
C VAL A 946 -20.99 37.62 23.69
N LEU A 947 -21.18 37.20 22.44
CA LEU A 947 -22.20 37.72 21.54
C LEU A 947 -23.52 36.92 21.66
N PRO A 948 -24.66 37.50 21.22
CA PRO A 948 -25.98 36.85 21.34
C PRO A 948 -26.07 35.51 20.57
N ASP A 949 -25.22 35.26 19.60
CA ASP A 949 -25.14 34.03 18.83
C ASP A 949 -24.22 32.97 19.47
N GLY A 950 -23.72 33.20 20.66
CA GLY A 950 -22.87 32.28 21.39
C GLY A 950 -21.38 32.35 20.98
N SER A 951 -21.00 33.18 20.01
CA SER A 951 -19.57 33.40 19.68
C SER A 951 -18.94 34.35 20.72
N VAL A 952 -17.60 34.24 20.86
CA VAL A 952 -16.82 35.07 21.78
C VAL A 952 -15.90 35.95 20.97
N THR A 953 -15.93 37.27 21.27
CA THR A 953 -14.97 38.23 20.76
C THR A 953 -13.86 38.38 21.79
N ILE A 954 -12.64 38.27 21.39
CA ILE A 954 -11.44 38.51 22.19
C ILE A 954 -10.75 39.73 21.58
N SER A 955 -10.47 40.76 22.36
CA SER A 955 -9.86 41.97 21.87
C SER A 955 -8.76 42.46 22.81
N TRP A 956 -7.70 43.01 22.22
CA TRP A 956 -6.57 43.65 22.92
C TRP A 956 -6.15 44.91 22.20
N PRO A 957 -5.57 45.89 22.87
CA PRO A 957 -5.16 47.15 22.23
C PRO A 957 -4.14 46.97 21.10
N LEU A 958 -4.27 47.75 20.03
CA LEU A 958 -3.27 47.87 19.00
C LEU A 958 -2.14 48.73 19.55
N LEU A 959 -0.99 48.14 19.82
CA LEU A 959 0.21 48.85 20.28
C LEU A 959 1.17 49.09 19.12
N PRO A 960 1.48 50.33 18.74
CA PRO A 960 2.29 50.64 17.53
C PRO A 960 3.73 50.12 17.57
N GLU A 961 4.29 49.95 18.76
CA GLU A 961 5.70 49.60 18.99
C GLU A 961 5.93 48.19 19.53
N ALA A 962 4.90 47.47 19.87
CA ALA A 962 5.01 46.08 20.30
C ALA A 962 4.62 45.17 19.14
N GLY A 963 5.51 44.27 18.74
CA GLY A 963 5.31 43.33 17.65
C GLY A 963 3.93 42.61 17.70
N GLN A 964 3.54 42.00 16.63
CA GLN A 964 2.22 41.36 16.50
C GLN A 964 2.04 40.33 17.60
N PHE A 965 0.95 40.43 18.35
CA PHE A 965 0.54 39.39 19.32
C PHE A 965 -0.29 38.36 18.61
N PHE A 966 -0.06 37.11 18.95
CA PHE A 966 -0.85 35.98 18.45
C PHE A 966 -1.73 35.39 19.55
N LEU A 967 -2.93 35.00 19.15
CA LEU A 967 -3.84 34.27 20.04
C LEU A 967 -3.56 32.77 19.92
N GLN A 968 -3.25 32.12 21.05
CA GLN A 968 -3.17 30.67 21.14
C GLN A 968 -4.38 30.13 21.91
N GLU A 969 -4.82 28.92 21.57
CA GLU A 969 -5.94 28.24 22.21
C GLU A 969 -5.57 26.83 22.66
N SER A 970 -6.19 26.37 23.74
CA SER A 970 -6.10 25.00 24.25
C SER A 970 -7.43 24.54 24.83
N PRO A 971 -7.81 23.26 24.66
CA PRO A 971 -9.03 22.72 25.27
C PRO A 971 -8.91 22.48 26.79
N ARG A 972 -7.71 22.44 27.36
CA ARG A 972 -7.44 22.23 28.80
C ARG A 972 -6.18 22.97 29.25
N PRO A 973 -6.14 23.47 30.52
CA PRO A 973 -4.99 24.23 31.03
C PRO A 973 -3.71 23.42 31.23
N ASP A 974 -3.82 22.10 31.36
CA ASP A 974 -2.78 21.13 31.70
C ASP A 974 -2.32 20.29 30.51
N GLN A 975 -2.84 20.55 29.31
CA GLN A 975 -2.44 19.83 28.08
C GLN A 975 -1.65 20.72 27.12
N PHE A 976 -0.40 20.35 26.85
CA PHE A 976 0.38 20.80 25.70
C PHE A 976 0.03 19.91 24.49
N PRO A 977 0.06 20.46 23.24
CA PRO A 977 0.51 21.79 22.90
C PRO A 977 -0.63 22.81 22.84
N TRP A 978 -0.32 24.07 23.18
CA TRP A 978 -1.12 25.22 22.79
C TRP A 978 -0.98 25.44 21.28
N THR A 979 -2.08 25.64 20.58
CA THR A 979 -2.08 25.85 19.13
C THR A 979 -2.46 27.30 18.80
N PHE A 980 -1.91 27.86 17.72
CA PHE A 980 -2.36 29.16 17.24
C PHE A 980 -3.83 29.10 16.84
N SER A 981 -4.59 30.11 17.23
CA SER A 981 -6.01 30.17 16.87
C SER A 981 -6.15 30.38 15.36
N PRO A 982 -6.92 29.55 14.64
CA PRO A 982 -7.13 29.70 13.20
C PRO A 982 -8.03 30.89 12.84
N ALA A 983 -8.63 31.55 13.84
CA ALA A 983 -9.52 32.67 13.60
C ALA A 983 -8.74 33.92 13.17
N PRO A 984 -9.17 34.63 12.11
CA PRO A 984 -8.45 35.81 11.61
C PRO A 984 -8.49 36.94 12.63
N VAL A 985 -7.36 37.62 12.79
CA VAL A 985 -7.26 38.86 13.58
C VAL A 985 -7.72 40.01 12.69
N LEU A 986 -8.69 40.77 13.17
CA LEU A 986 -9.21 41.97 12.52
C LEU A 986 -8.85 43.21 13.35
N GLU A 987 -8.37 44.26 12.71
CA GLU A 987 -8.14 45.54 13.34
C GLU A 987 -9.43 46.37 13.32
N ALA A 988 -9.90 46.83 14.48
CA ALA A 988 -11.08 47.66 14.61
C ALA A 988 -10.97 48.65 15.78
N ALA A 989 -11.12 49.92 15.48
CA ALA A 989 -11.21 51.02 16.50
C ALA A 989 -9.99 51.08 17.46
N GLY A 990 -8.79 50.78 17.00
CA GLY A 990 -7.57 50.75 17.83
C GLY A 990 -7.34 49.46 18.63
N PHE A 991 -8.06 48.41 18.29
CA PHE A 991 -7.91 47.11 18.89
C PHE A 991 -7.72 46.02 17.82
N ASN A 992 -6.93 44.99 18.16
CA ASN A 992 -6.97 43.71 17.50
C ASN A 992 -8.16 42.92 18.02
N VAL A 993 -8.95 42.35 17.12
CA VAL A 993 -10.20 41.64 17.46
C VAL A 993 -10.23 40.30 16.78
N VAL A 994 -10.42 39.25 17.55
CA VAL A 994 -10.63 37.87 17.05
C VAL A 994 -11.99 37.38 17.45
N ARG A 995 -12.76 36.81 16.53
CA ARG A 995 -14.05 36.19 16.83
C ARG A 995 -13.89 34.67 16.76
N VAL A 996 -14.20 34.02 17.87
CA VAL A 996 -14.11 32.57 18.03
C VAL A 996 -15.49 31.96 18.25
N ILE A 997 -15.82 30.91 17.56
CA ILE A 997 -17.01 30.11 17.83
C ILE A 997 -16.57 28.96 18.74
N PRO A 998 -16.98 28.91 20.00
CA PRO A 998 -16.59 27.84 20.91
C PRO A 998 -17.14 26.51 20.42
N VAL A 999 -16.27 25.50 20.28
CA VAL A 999 -16.64 24.13 20.00
C VAL A 999 -16.30 23.29 21.23
N GLY A 1000 -17.31 22.79 21.97
CA GLY A 1000 -17.14 22.05 23.23
C GLY A 1000 -17.29 22.91 24.49
N ASP A 1001 -17.24 22.29 25.69
CA ASP A 1001 -17.63 22.88 26.98
C ASP A 1001 -16.61 23.87 27.57
N ARG A 1002 -15.34 23.87 27.14
CA ARG A 1002 -14.27 24.77 27.65
C ARG A 1002 -13.20 24.99 26.59
N ARG A 1003 -12.75 26.23 26.42
CA ARG A 1003 -11.53 26.65 25.73
C ARG A 1003 -10.81 27.71 26.52
N LEU A 1004 -9.48 27.63 26.48
CA LEU A 1004 -8.61 28.61 27.10
C LEU A 1004 -7.88 29.36 25.99
N PHE A 1005 -7.65 30.63 26.20
CA PHE A 1005 -6.96 31.53 25.28
C PHE A 1005 -5.86 32.26 26.01
N ARG A 1006 -4.73 32.47 25.33
CA ARG A 1006 -3.66 33.32 25.79
C ARG A 1006 -3.11 34.14 24.63
N LEU A 1007 -2.66 35.33 24.91
CA LEU A 1007 -1.83 36.12 23.99
C LEU A 1007 -0.38 35.67 24.15
N VAL A 1008 0.32 35.53 23.03
CA VAL A 1008 1.76 35.26 22.99
C VAL A 1008 2.41 36.23 22.03
N ARG A 1009 3.65 36.56 22.26
CA ARG A 1009 4.50 37.26 21.31
C ARG A 1009 5.13 36.22 20.37
N PRO A 1010 5.47 36.58 19.10
CA PRO A 1010 6.17 35.71 18.16
C PRO A 1010 7.49 35.20 18.70
#